data_7f17711633a1364cb60635001c1c0fac
#
_entry.id   7f17711633a1364cb60635001c1c0fac
#
_cell.length_a   1.000
_cell.length_b   1.000
_cell.length_c   1.000
_cell.angle_alpha   90.00
_cell.angle_beta   90.00
_cell.angle_gamma   90.00
#
_symmetry.space_group_name_H-M   'P 1'
#
loop_
_entity.id
_entity.type
_entity.pdbx_description
1 polymer ?
#
loop_
_entity_poly.entity_id
_entity_poly.type
_entity_poly.pdbx_seq_one_letter_code
_entity_poly.pdbx_strand_id
1 'polypeptide(L)'
;YLDEIIFSGFLEAEKILNAPASVSVITAKDLENGPTSIDPLRNLINIPGVQLQQHSANSMNIEMRAGNGVFGSATFPILDYRYLVSPASGSFFTFQSGISNIDLASIEVVRGAGSALYGPGVISGIVHFRSKNPIDYPGTTLELTGGSMNTRGAAIRHAYSNESKTFGYKINAKYNSGDDFTLDATEDATEIAGLASKVYQPVVANGQVDNSKLGKLLLSGQDLDRNLDGNPMINEYLNKSANVHLEFRPNDDTTAFLSGGIANGGGLFFNSQGPGYTQGSDYWGQARVQKGGLFAQVYYNVNDGGTEENPTFLYNTGLRQVASRSALEAQIQYNFDLPEFFDTNIVLGSDYRNTVSDSENTLYGRFDGDDDYNITGVYVQGTSKLSEKIDLTYALRYDKMNFIDDGAIAPRIALVYKANERNTFRMSYNISTFGPSALEQYIDFPVNTIRPNVMDVWLSGQNDVQTVDVNGMIDTILMPGDKDLPANIGGMPLAIAYMGIAPAISAAFGGAQVGDIINGGLQLSTDPAATAVKPFGSALATFMNGYMGPTGTTGSLYNYNVFDLSASIAEGRLPEAFDATQSGANKSSMGTVNQFEVGYKGLITDKLALTVDVYTYARTGFTNFTAVGPTIALVGADVKTDLKNAVMADVMADPTMIATVTAGTTAFYTANSLPAAGIPGAVDPLNVSIAKALGGLGSIAGDTFVGDDQIAGLLAATGINNDGYLPIFGAWESSASPKGDGIVHSPAGYRRFGDATRSHYGSDVSLEYYATDAITLWANGSWVSQTDWAIGDDDLPFEAYLVSPQLKYRAGITLAQGKGYFGGISFQHDDSFYSNQGYYRGNTDEKNLFDANIGYRFDKSLSGFSVNLTATNLFNQEYRSFPGMPVIGRRVLAVATFNF
;
A
#
# COMPACT_ATOMS: atom_id res chain seq x y z
N TYR A 1 -9.48 9.27 35.70
CA TYR A 1 -8.85 9.81 34.45
C TYR A 1 -7.48 10.43 34.71
N LEU A 2 -7.29 11.32 35.65
CA LEU A 2 -6.00 11.96 35.91
C LEU A 2 -4.97 11.07 36.63
N ASP A 3 -5.44 10.04 37.31
CA ASP A 3 -4.61 9.10 38.05
C ASP A 3 -4.30 7.81 37.28
N GLU A 4 -4.74 7.73 36.01
CA GLU A 4 -4.40 6.60 35.17
C GLU A 4 -2.90 6.55 34.93
N ILE A 5 -2.34 5.35 35.03
CA ILE A 5 -0.92 5.09 34.84
C ILE A 5 -0.73 4.55 33.43
N ILE A 6 0.20 5.14 32.70
CA ILE A 6 0.61 4.73 31.36
C ILE A 6 2.00 4.10 31.42
N PHE A 7 2.25 3.19 30.51
CA PHE A 7 3.51 2.49 30.36
C PHE A 7 4.17 2.71 28.97
N SER A 8 3.36 3.19 28.03
CA SER A 8 3.83 3.50 26.68
C SER A 8 4.40 4.91 26.63
N GLY A 9 5.52 5.05 26.05
CA GLY A 9 6.13 6.37 25.82
C GLY A 9 7.31 6.68 26.72
N PHE A 10 7.51 5.96 27.83
CA PHE A 10 8.61 6.26 28.75
C PHE A 10 9.32 5.02 29.28
N LEU A 11 8.83 3.83 28.97
CA LEU A 11 9.34 2.56 29.50
C LEU A 11 9.26 2.48 31.05
N GLU A 12 8.56 3.41 31.67
CA GLU A 12 8.22 3.50 33.08
C GLU A 12 6.74 3.85 33.26
N ALA A 13 6.21 3.49 34.46
CA ALA A 13 4.84 3.84 34.83
C ALA A 13 4.76 5.34 35.17
N GLU A 14 3.90 6.09 34.46
CA GLU A 14 3.72 7.51 34.69
C GLU A 14 2.22 7.87 34.70
N LYS A 15 1.86 8.92 35.47
CA LYS A 15 0.50 9.46 35.43
C LYS A 15 0.24 10.14 34.08
N ILE A 16 -0.88 9.86 33.45
CA ILE A 16 -1.25 10.42 32.13
C ILE A 16 -1.22 11.96 32.11
N LEU A 17 -1.46 12.60 33.24
CA LEU A 17 -1.43 14.07 33.40
C LEU A 17 -0.02 14.62 33.18
N ASN A 18 1.02 13.90 33.60
CA ASN A 18 2.42 14.33 33.57
C ASN A 18 3.18 13.87 32.33
N ALA A 19 2.53 13.11 31.46
CA ALA A 19 3.16 12.55 30.28
C ALA A 19 3.76 13.63 29.38
N PRO A 20 5.07 13.56 29.02
CA PRO A 20 5.70 14.51 28.11
C PRO A 20 5.32 14.29 26.64
N ALA A 21 4.21 13.57 26.37
CA ALA A 21 3.66 13.32 25.03
C ALA A 21 2.13 13.40 25.05
N SER A 22 1.54 13.49 23.86
CA SER A 22 0.09 13.39 23.67
C SER A 22 -0.36 11.95 23.83
N VAL A 23 -0.99 11.63 24.96
CA VAL A 23 -1.42 10.27 25.31
C VAL A 23 -2.92 10.20 25.59
N SER A 24 -3.56 9.13 25.09
CA SER A 24 -4.92 8.73 25.46
C SER A 24 -4.90 7.27 25.92
N VAL A 25 -5.76 6.94 26.87
CA VAL A 25 -5.91 5.57 27.40
C VAL A 25 -7.38 5.16 27.31
N ILE A 26 -7.60 3.95 26.81
CA ILE A 26 -8.90 3.26 26.89
C ILE A 26 -8.72 2.17 27.92
N THR A 27 -9.46 2.25 29.00
CA THR A 27 -9.37 1.29 30.12
C THR A 27 -10.20 0.04 29.86
N ALA A 28 -9.98 -1.03 30.63
CA ALA A 28 -10.83 -2.22 30.59
C ALA A 28 -12.33 -1.87 30.80
N LYS A 29 -12.62 -0.90 31.67
CA LYS A 29 -13.98 -0.44 31.92
C LYS A 29 -14.59 0.24 30.69
N ASP A 30 -13.81 1.02 29.96
CA ASP A 30 -14.27 1.65 28.71
C ASP A 30 -14.55 0.61 27.63
N LEU A 31 -13.67 -0.39 27.49
CA LEU A 31 -13.87 -1.53 26.60
C LEU A 31 -15.12 -2.34 26.93
N GLU A 32 -15.38 -2.58 28.20
CA GLU A 32 -16.55 -3.31 28.68
C GLU A 32 -17.89 -2.54 28.52
N ASN A 33 -17.87 -1.21 28.47
CA ASN A 33 -19.07 -0.37 28.31
C ASN A 33 -19.28 0.09 26.88
N GLY A 34 -18.24 0.03 26.07
CA GLY A 34 -18.24 0.51 24.69
C GLY A 34 -18.93 -0.42 23.68
N PRO A 35 -19.01 0.03 22.44
CA PRO A 35 -19.48 -0.79 21.33
C PRO A 35 -18.53 -1.98 21.10
N THR A 36 -19.09 -3.17 20.90
CA THR A 36 -18.32 -4.36 20.55
C THR A 36 -17.95 -4.41 19.08
N SER A 37 -16.77 -4.92 18.76
CA SER A 37 -16.26 -5.09 17.41
C SER A 37 -15.47 -6.37 17.27
N ILE A 38 -15.46 -6.94 16.05
CA ILE A 38 -14.59 -8.07 15.69
C ILE A 38 -13.12 -7.62 15.64
N ASP A 39 -12.86 -6.42 15.12
CA ASP A 39 -11.52 -5.84 15.05
C ASP A 39 -11.25 -4.96 16.30
N PRO A 40 -10.21 -5.28 17.10
CA PRO A 40 -9.83 -4.49 18.28
C PRO A 40 -9.49 -3.02 17.98
N LEU A 41 -9.03 -2.69 16.77
CA LEU A 41 -8.74 -1.30 16.38
C LEU A 41 -9.98 -0.41 16.42
N ARG A 42 -11.18 -0.96 16.24
CA ARG A 42 -12.43 -0.17 16.30
C ARG A 42 -12.60 0.58 17.63
N ASN A 43 -12.04 0.07 18.72
CA ASN A 43 -12.08 0.76 20.01
C ASN A 43 -11.40 2.14 19.96
N LEU A 44 -10.54 2.40 18.99
CA LEU A 44 -9.78 3.65 18.83
C LEU A 44 -10.56 4.73 18.06
N ILE A 45 -11.75 4.42 17.52
CA ILE A 45 -12.48 5.33 16.61
C ILE A 45 -12.75 6.71 17.23
N ASN A 46 -12.91 6.78 18.54
CA ASN A 46 -13.24 8.00 19.28
C ASN A 46 -12.01 8.71 19.89
N ILE A 47 -10.79 8.27 19.53
CA ILE A 47 -9.56 8.94 20.00
C ILE A 47 -9.22 10.10 19.05
N PRO A 48 -8.98 11.33 19.58
CA PRO A 48 -8.58 12.46 18.73
C PRO A 48 -7.27 12.18 18.01
N GLY A 49 -7.14 12.67 16.78
CA GLY A 49 -5.97 12.43 15.92
C GLY A 49 -5.94 11.08 15.21
N VAL A 50 -6.76 10.12 15.63
CA VAL A 50 -6.84 8.79 15.02
C VAL A 50 -7.80 8.78 13.84
N GLN A 51 -7.41 8.12 12.77
CA GLN A 51 -8.23 7.76 11.63
C GLN A 51 -8.19 6.25 11.45
N LEU A 52 -9.34 5.61 11.41
CA LEU A 52 -9.49 4.21 11.08
C LEU A 52 -10.02 4.07 9.66
N GLN A 53 -9.39 3.20 8.92
CA GLN A 53 -9.73 2.87 7.54
C GLN A 53 -10.15 1.42 7.50
N GLN A 54 -11.44 1.18 7.38
CA GLN A 54 -11.97 -0.17 7.33
C GLN A 54 -11.79 -0.75 5.92
N HIS A 55 -11.05 -1.84 5.83
CA HIS A 55 -10.75 -2.55 4.59
C HIS A 55 -11.66 -3.76 4.40
N SER A 56 -11.92 -4.46 5.48
CA SER A 56 -12.65 -5.72 5.54
C SER A 56 -13.51 -5.74 6.79
N ALA A 57 -14.39 -6.69 6.90
CA ALA A 57 -15.21 -6.89 8.11
C ALA A 57 -14.38 -7.22 9.35
N ASN A 58 -13.17 -7.78 9.18
CA ASN A 58 -12.26 -8.16 10.25
C ASN A 58 -10.91 -7.41 10.24
N SER A 59 -10.74 -6.42 9.37
CA SER A 59 -9.47 -5.71 9.23
C SER A 59 -9.68 -4.22 9.05
N MET A 60 -8.91 -3.45 9.82
CA MET A 60 -8.81 -2.00 9.73
C MET A 60 -7.34 -1.60 9.72
N ASN A 61 -7.05 -0.52 9.02
CA ASN A 61 -5.79 0.19 9.14
C ASN A 61 -5.94 1.39 10.08
N ILE A 62 -4.86 1.76 10.75
CA ILE A 62 -4.82 2.90 11.65
C ILE A 62 -3.81 3.93 11.18
N GLU A 63 -4.24 5.18 11.13
CA GLU A 63 -3.40 6.32 10.86
C GLU A 63 -3.56 7.38 11.93
N MET A 64 -2.48 8.11 12.17
CA MET A 64 -2.49 9.26 13.04
C MET A 64 -1.78 10.42 12.34
N ARG A 65 -2.08 11.64 12.63
CA ARG A 65 -1.44 12.94 12.28
C ARG A 65 -0.62 13.01 10.97
N ALA A 66 0.25 12.03 10.73
CA ALA A 66 1.18 12.01 9.59
C ALA A 66 0.54 11.63 8.28
N GLY A 67 -0.55 10.88 8.34
CA GLY A 67 -1.21 10.25 7.20
C GLY A 67 -0.20 9.59 6.24
N ASN A 68 -0.29 8.31 6.04
CA ASN A 68 0.58 7.62 5.07
C ASN A 68 -0.21 6.94 3.97
N GLY A 69 -1.50 7.10 4.02
CA GLY A 69 -2.37 6.48 3.06
C GLY A 69 -2.83 5.08 3.41
N VAL A 70 -3.22 4.34 2.39
CA VAL A 70 -3.93 3.06 2.46
C VAL A 70 -3.12 1.97 3.18
N PHE A 71 -1.79 2.09 3.21
CA PHE A 71 -0.86 1.06 3.69
C PHE A 71 -0.04 1.55 4.87
N GLY A 72 -0.70 2.20 5.83
CA GLY A 72 -0.03 2.87 6.94
C GLY A 72 0.97 2.01 7.69
N SER A 73 2.21 2.37 7.57
CA SER A 73 3.32 1.89 8.41
C SER A 73 3.80 2.96 9.39
N ALA A 74 3.10 4.09 9.45
CA ALA A 74 3.48 5.24 10.26
C ALA A 74 3.10 5.10 11.73
N THR A 75 2.07 4.30 12.01
CA THR A 75 1.60 3.98 13.36
C THR A 75 2.04 2.57 13.75
N PHE A 76 2.62 2.44 14.94
CA PHE A 76 3.17 1.18 15.44
C PHE A 76 2.26 0.52 16.49
N PRO A 77 1.51 -0.54 16.15
CA PRO A 77 0.82 -1.37 17.12
C PRO A 77 1.80 -2.31 17.82
N ILE A 78 1.70 -2.36 19.15
CA ILE A 78 2.45 -3.29 19.99
C ILE A 78 1.49 -4.03 20.95
N LEU A 79 1.77 -5.29 21.26
CA LEU A 79 1.06 -6.08 22.26
C LEU A 79 2.05 -6.53 23.33
N ASP A 80 1.85 -6.06 24.55
CA ASP A 80 2.74 -6.39 25.69
C ASP A 80 4.23 -6.20 25.35
N TYR A 81 4.57 -5.07 24.68
CA TYR A 81 5.91 -4.70 24.18
C TYR A 81 6.41 -5.53 22.98
N ARG A 82 5.62 -6.42 22.39
CA ARG A 82 5.93 -7.13 21.16
C ARG A 82 5.42 -6.32 19.98
N TYR A 83 6.27 -5.94 19.03
CA TYR A 83 5.85 -5.29 17.79
C TYR A 83 5.02 -6.23 16.94
N LEU A 84 3.95 -5.71 16.36
CA LEU A 84 3.02 -6.44 15.52
C LEU A 84 3.19 -6.13 14.04
N VAL A 85 3.91 -5.06 13.71
CA VAL A 85 4.28 -4.75 12.32
C VAL A 85 5.58 -5.45 11.99
N SER A 86 5.56 -6.24 10.92
CA SER A 86 6.79 -6.82 10.39
C SER A 86 7.61 -5.72 9.69
N PRO A 87 8.90 -5.53 10.04
CA PRO A 87 9.78 -4.62 9.30
C PRO A 87 9.89 -4.98 7.82
N ALA A 88 9.72 -6.25 7.47
CA ALA A 88 9.80 -6.74 6.11
C ALA A 88 8.65 -6.22 5.24
N SER A 89 7.41 -6.22 5.75
CA SER A 89 6.24 -5.82 4.96
C SER A 89 5.73 -4.42 5.26
N GLY A 90 6.02 -3.89 6.45
CA GLY A 90 5.40 -2.66 6.96
C GLY A 90 3.90 -2.81 7.25
N SER A 91 3.34 -4.01 7.16
CA SER A 91 1.90 -4.28 7.28
C SER A 91 1.53 -4.87 8.63
N PHE A 92 0.30 -4.60 9.07
CA PHE A 92 -0.28 -5.12 10.28
C PHE A 92 -1.73 -5.56 10.04
N PHE A 93 -2.03 -6.80 10.38
CA PHE A 93 -3.39 -7.34 10.34
C PHE A 93 -3.81 -7.81 11.73
N THR A 94 -4.88 -7.21 12.27
CA THR A 94 -5.36 -7.54 13.62
C THR A 94 -5.79 -8.99 13.78
N PHE A 95 -6.28 -9.62 12.71
CA PHE A 95 -6.69 -11.02 12.72
C PHE A 95 -5.51 -12.00 12.81
N GLN A 96 -4.28 -11.54 12.54
CA GLN A 96 -3.04 -12.31 12.69
C GLN A 96 -2.27 -11.99 13.97
N SER A 97 -2.75 -11.06 14.82
CA SER A 97 -2.00 -10.56 15.98
C SER A 97 -2.17 -11.36 17.26
N GLY A 98 -3.25 -12.13 17.37
CA GLY A 98 -3.65 -12.80 18.61
C GLY A 98 -4.33 -11.90 19.65
N ILE A 99 -4.61 -10.62 19.35
CA ILE A 99 -5.33 -9.71 20.24
C ILE A 99 -6.77 -10.18 20.42
N SER A 100 -7.25 -10.19 21.66
CA SER A 100 -8.63 -10.53 22.01
C SER A 100 -9.21 -9.45 22.96
N ASN A 101 -10.37 -8.89 22.62
CA ASN A 101 -11.00 -7.82 23.41
C ASN A 101 -11.21 -8.19 24.87
N ILE A 102 -11.61 -9.44 25.17
CA ILE A 102 -11.82 -9.90 26.54
C ILE A 102 -10.54 -10.00 27.39
N ASP A 103 -9.38 -10.03 26.73
CA ASP A 103 -8.06 -10.11 27.38
C ASP A 103 -7.37 -8.73 27.48
N LEU A 104 -7.96 -7.65 26.99
CA LEU A 104 -7.37 -6.32 27.07
C LEU A 104 -7.61 -5.67 28.45
N ALA A 105 -6.53 -5.24 29.09
CA ALA A 105 -6.54 -4.42 30.30
C ALA A 105 -6.64 -2.93 29.95
N SER A 106 -5.91 -2.49 28.91
CA SER A 106 -5.97 -1.13 28.39
C SER A 106 -5.47 -1.08 26.93
N ILE A 107 -5.80 0.00 26.25
CA ILE A 107 -5.16 0.41 25.01
C ILE A 107 -4.60 1.81 25.21
N GLU A 108 -3.30 1.96 25.09
CA GLU A 108 -2.61 3.25 25.22
C GLU A 108 -2.25 3.76 23.83
N VAL A 109 -2.60 5.01 23.53
CA VAL A 109 -2.34 5.67 22.25
C VAL A 109 -1.43 6.85 22.51
N VAL A 110 -0.19 6.75 22.03
CA VAL A 110 0.80 7.83 22.07
C VAL A 110 0.90 8.42 20.67
N ARG A 111 0.55 9.70 20.53
CA ARG A 111 0.57 10.39 19.23
C ARG A 111 1.86 11.15 19.03
N GLY A 112 2.32 11.15 17.78
CA GLY A 112 3.49 11.87 17.33
C GLY A 112 4.75 11.04 17.19
N ALA A 113 5.82 11.70 16.80
CA ALA A 113 7.12 11.12 16.51
C ALA A 113 7.72 10.43 17.75
N GLY A 114 8.05 9.14 17.65
CA GLY A 114 8.46 8.30 18.79
C GLY A 114 9.72 7.46 18.59
N SER A 115 10.50 7.68 17.52
CA SER A 115 11.68 6.85 17.22
C SER A 115 12.75 6.87 18.30
N ALA A 116 12.89 7.96 19.05
CA ALA A 116 13.87 8.05 20.13
C ALA A 116 13.77 6.94 21.18
N LEU A 117 12.59 6.32 21.34
CA LEU A 117 12.35 5.27 22.33
C LEU A 117 12.10 3.92 21.72
N TYR A 118 11.41 3.89 20.56
CA TYR A 118 10.90 2.65 19.97
C TYR A 118 11.61 2.28 18.66
N GLY A 119 12.56 3.10 18.23
CA GLY A 119 13.33 2.84 17.02
C GLY A 119 12.69 3.37 15.74
N PRO A 120 13.36 3.13 14.61
CA PRO A 120 12.95 3.67 13.32
C PRO A 120 11.55 3.21 12.92
N GLY A 121 10.84 4.08 12.19
CA GLY A 121 9.49 3.81 11.67
C GLY A 121 8.36 4.37 12.53
N VAL A 122 8.58 4.70 13.80
CA VAL A 122 7.56 5.30 14.67
C VAL A 122 7.42 6.79 14.36
N ILE A 123 6.73 7.12 13.28
CA ILE A 123 6.63 8.47 12.76
C ILE A 123 5.33 9.20 13.12
N SER A 124 4.22 8.50 13.31
CA SER A 124 2.94 9.11 13.67
C SER A 124 2.45 8.75 15.08
N GLY A 125 2.89 7.65 15.64
CA GLY A 125 2.56 7.25 16.99
C GLY A 125 2.59 5.75 17.25
N ILE A 126 2.14 5.38 18.46
CA ILE A 126 2.14 4.01 18.95
C ILE A 126 0.75 3.69 19.48
N VAL A 127 0.31 2.47 19.23
CA VAL A 127 -0.86 1.87 19.87
C VAL A 127 -0.40 0.66 20.67
N HIS A 128 -0.43 0.76 21.98
CA HIS A 128 -0.03 -0.30 22.88
C HIS A 128 -1.24 -1.04 23.44
N PHE A 129 -1.49 -2.22 22.96
CA PHE A 129 -2.46 -3.16 23.53
C PHE A 129 -1.84 -3.84 24.74
N ARG A 130 -2.43 -3.66 25.89
CA ARG A 130 -1.97 -4.31 27.14
C ARG A 130 -2.95 -5.41 27.53
N SER A 131 -2.44 -6.63 27.60
CA SER A 131 -3.28 -7.76 28.02
C SER A 131 -3.45 -7.82 29.53
N LYS A 132 -4.59 -8.37 29.99
CA LYS A 132 -4.85 -8.66 31.41
C LYS A 132 -3.86 -9.71 31.89
N ASN A 133 -2.97 -9.35 32.82
CA ASN A 133 -2.06 -10.34 33.39
C ASN A 133 -2.81 -11.34 34.28
N PRO A 134 -2.32 -12.56 34.44
CA PRO A 134 -3.04 -13.60 35.16
C PRO A 134 -3.11 -13.37 36.67
N ILE A 135 -2.12 -12.69 37.25
CA ILE A 135 -2.02 -12.51 38.72
C ILE A 135 -3.02 -11.46 39.20
N ASP A 136 -3.17 -10.35 38.46
CA ASP A 136 -4.05 -9.24 38.85
C ASP A 136 -5.48 -9.43 38.35
N TYR A 137 -5.68 -10.24 37.30
CA TYR A 137 -6.97 -10.52 36.68
C TYR A 137 -7.28 -12.04 36.62
N PRO A 138 -7.32 -12.76 37.78
CA PRO A 138 -7.72 -14.14 37.77
C PRO A 138 -9.21 -14.31 37.46
N GLY A 139 -9.62 -15.49 37.00
CA GLY A 139 -10.99 -15.82 36.65
C GLY A 139 -11.16 -16.29 35.22
N THR A 140 -12.39 -16.59 34.87
CA THR A 140 -12.75 -17.10 33.53
C THR A 140 -13.76 -16.17 32.89
N THR A 141 -13.51 -15.77 31.66
CA THR A 141 -14.46 -15.01 30.82
C THR A 141 -14.76 -15.84 29.57
N LEU A 142 -16.04 -16.03 29.29
CA LEU A 142 -16.54 -16.59 28.03
C LEU A 142 -17.36 -15.54 27.32
N GLU A 143 -17.10 -15.34 26.03
CA GLU A 143 -17.83 -14.42 25.17
C GLU A 143 -18.39 -15.17 23.96
N LEU A 144 -19.65 -14.91 23.62
CA LEU A 144 -20.31 -15.42 22.42
C LEU A 144 -20.80 -14.24 21.61
N THR A 145 -20.49 -14.23 20.32
CA THR A 145 -20.84 -13.17 19.37
C THR A 145 -21.68 -13.70 18.24
N GLY A 146 -22.71 -12.96 17.85
CA GLY A 146 -23.50 -13.21 16.65
C GLY A 146 -23.97 -11.90 16.04
N GLY A 147 -24.23 -11.87 14.73
CA GLY A 147 -24.65 -10.61 14.12
C GLY A 147 -24.94 -10.66 12.63
N SER A 148 -25.07 -9.49 12.05
CA SER A 148 -25.23 -9.31 10.60
C SER A 148 -24.04 -9.88 9.84
N MET A 149 -24.19 -10.12 8.55
CA MET A 149 -23.16 -10.70 7.67
C MET A 149 -22.69 -12.08 8.19
N ASN A 150 -23.64 -12.93 8.60
CA ASN A 150 -23.37 -14.26 9.15
C ASN A 150 -22.29 -14.31 10.25
N THR A 151 -22.04 -13.19 10.91
CA THR A 151 -21.01 -13.09 11.95
C THR A 151 -21.28 -14.06 13.09
N ARG A 152 -20.28 -14.88 13.42
CA ARG A 152 -20.28 -15.83 14.53
C ARG A 152 -18.94 -15.76 15.23
N GLY A 153 -18.98 -15.77 16.56
CA GLY A 153 -17.76 -15.70 17.35
C GLY A 153 -17.90 -16.36 18.70
N ALA A 154 -16.78 -16.83 19.20
CA ALA A 154 -16.61 -17.28 20.58
C ALA A 154 -15.18 -16.93 21.03
N ALA A 155 -15.06 -16.46 22.26
CA ALA A 155 -13.78 -16.24 22.90
C ALA A 155 -13.81 -16.70 24.36
N ILE A 156 -12.71 -17.28 24.80
CA ILE A 156 -12.53 -17.72 26.19
C ILE A 156 -11.21 -17.22 26.71
N ARG A 157 -11.22 -16.70 27.92
CA ARG A 157 -10.05 -16.38 28.72
C ARG A 157 -10.18 -17.07 30.06
N HIS A 158 -9.17 -17.85 30.44
CA HIS A 158 -9.07 -18.44 31.78
C HIS A 158 -7.73 -18.04 32.39
N ALA A 159 -7.75 -17.50 33.59
CA ALA A 159 -6.57 -17.10 34.33
C ALA A 159 -6.63 -17.58 35.76
N TYR A 160 -5.49 -18.05 36.23
CA TYR A 160 -5.26 -18.50 37.60
C TYR A 160 -4.12 -17.71 38.25
N SER A 161 -4.27 -17.41 39.52
CA SER A 161 -3.23 -16.84 40.39
C SER A 161 -3.18 -17.67 41.67
N ASN A 162 -1.97 -17.98 42.14
CA ASN A 162 -1.82 -18.58 43.46
C ASN A 162 -2.11 -17.55 44.57
N GLU A 163 -2.38 -18.01 45.75
CA GLU A 163 -2.76 -17.13 46.90
C GLU A 163 -1.67 -16.11 47.25
N SER A 164 -0.40 -16.47 47.12
CA SER A 164 0.74 -15.61 47.36
C SER A 164 1.01 -14.59 46.26
N LYS A 165 0.26 -14.63 45.13
CA LYS A 165 0.44 -13.78 43.95
C LYS A 165 1.84 -13.82 43.34
N THR A 166 2.54 -14.94 43.54
CA THR A 166 3.91 -15.15 43.03
C THR A 166 3.95 -15.87 41.69
N PHE A 167 2.86 -16.54 41.33
CA PHE A 167 2.71 -17.28 40.08
C PHE A 167 1.26 -17.17 39.55
N GLY A 168 1.16 -16.96 38.27
CA GLY A 168 -0.10 -17.04 37.55
C GLY A 168 0.07 -17.54 36.13
N TYR A 169 -0.99 -18.10 35.57
CA TYR A 169 -1.08 -18.41 34.16
C TYR A 169 -2.40 -17.98 33.59
N LYS A 170 -2.43 -17.69 32.28
CA LYS A 170 -3.67 -17.54 31.52
C LYS A 170 -3.61 -18.30 30.21
N ILE A 171 -4.79 -18.72 29.77
CA ILE A 171 -5.04 -19.26 28.42
C ILE A 171 -6.14 -18.41 27.81
N ASN A 172 -5.93 -17.98 26.59
CA ASN A 172 -6.91 -17.22 25.83
C ASN A 172 -7.06 -17.86 24.45
N ALA A 173 -8.30 -18.03 23.99
CA ALA A 173 -8.60 -18.52 22.66
C ALA A 173 -9.81 -17.78 22.09
N LYS A 174 -9.81 -17.52 20.78
CA LYS A 174 -10.92 -16.92 20.06
C LYS A 174 -11.14 -17.56 18.70
N TYR A 175 -12.37 -17.49 18.25
CA TYR A 175 -12.83 -17.84 16.92
C TYR A 175 -13.84 -16.80 16.46
N ASN A 176 -13.65 -16.23 15.27
CA ASN A 176 -14.62 -15.38 14.62
C ASN A 176 -14.64 -15.71 13.12
N SER A 177 -15.83 -15.74 12.54
CA SER A 177 -16.05 -15.91 11.10
C SER A 177 -17.31 -15.16 10.66
N GLY A 178 -17.41 -14.90 9.40
CA GLY A 178 -18.57 -14.28 8.78
C GLY A 178 -18.33 -13.93 7.34
N ASP A 179 -19.34 -13.33 6.70
CA ASP A 179 -19.18 -12.78 5.36
C ASP A 179 -18.37 -11.49 5.43
N ASP A 180 -17.59 -11.22 4.41
CA ASP A 180 -16.87 -9.96 4.23
C ASP A 180 -17.66 -9.00 3.32
N PHE A 181 -17.19 -7.76 3.24
CA PHE A 181 -17.75 -6.77 2.31
C PHE A 181 -17.45 -7.19 0.88
N THR A 182 -18.41 -6.95 -0.01
CA THR A 182 -18.26 -7.29 -1.42
C THR A 182 -17.54 -6.17 -2.17
N LEU A 183 -16.52 -6.53 -2.93
CA LEU A 183 -15.94 -5.65 -3.93
C LEU A 183 -16.89 -5.62 -5.14
N ASP A 184 -17.52 -4.49 -5.41
CA ASP A 184 -18.41 -4.35 -6.57
C ASP A 184 -17.61 -3.85 -7.78
N ALA A 185 -17.40 -4.78 -8.73
CA ALA A 185 -16.71 -4.49 -9.98
C ALA A 185 -17.50 -3.57 -10.94
N THR A 186 -18.76 -3.27 -10.65
CA THR A 186 -19.64 -2.53 -11.57
C THR A 186 -19.80 -1.05 -11.24
N GLU A 187 -19.59 -0.64 -9.99
CA GLU A 187 -19.83 0.74 -9.55
C GLU A 187 -18.63 1.67 -9.70
N ASP A 188 -17.41 1.17 -9.54
CA ASP A 188 -16.18 1.94 -9.82
C ASP A 188 -15.65 1.60 -11.20
N ALA A 189 -16.24 2.21 -12.19
CA ALA A 189 -16.25 1.78 -13.56
C ALA A 189 -14.89 1.75 -14.28
N THR A 190 -13.82 2.26 -13.74
CA THR A 190 -12.54 2.34 -14.49
C THR A 190 -11.45 1.40 -13.98
N GLU A 191 -11.36 1.15 -12.69
CA GLU A 191 -10.26 0.36 -12.14
C GLU A 191 -10.70 -1.01 -11.62
N ILE A 192 -11.84 -1.10 -10.93
CA ILE A 192 -12.36 -2.37 -10.40
C ILE A 192 -13.01 -3.23 -11.49
N ALA A 193 -13.68 -2.63 -12.49
CA ALA A 193 -14.22 -3.36 -13.64
C ALA A 193 -13.13 -4.10 -14.43
N GLY A 194 -11.91 -3.58 -14.43
CA GLY A 194 -10.74 -4.28 -14.94
C GLY A 194 -10.35 -5.51 -14.14
N LEU A 195 -10.67 -5.57 -12.84
CA LEU A 195 -10.32 -6.68 -11.96
C LEU A 195 -11.12 -7.93 -12.26
N ALA A 196 -12.44 -7.85 -12.32
CA ALA A 196 -13.29 -9.00 -12.61
C ALA A 196 -12.98 -9.61 -13.98
N SER A 197 -12.73 -8.78 -14.99
CA SER A 197 -12.35 -9.26 -16.32
C SER A 197 -10.94 -9.87 -16.37
N LYS A 198 -10.02 -9.42 -15.54
CA LYS A 198 -8.65 -9.93 -15.46
C LYS A 198 -8.56 -11.23 -14.66
N VAL A 199 -9.32 -11.36 -13.59
CA VAL A 199 -9.40 -12.60 -12.80
C VAL A 199 -10.02 -13.73 -13.60
N TYR A 200 -11.00 -13.43 -14.47
CA TYR A 200 -11.62 -14.42 -15.36
C TYR A 200 -10.85 -14.68 -16.64
N GLN A 201 -9.99 -13.78 -17.08
CA GLN A 201 -9.09 -14.09 -18.17
C GLN A 201 -8.02 -15.01 -17.62
N PRO A 202 -7.95 -16.26 -18.14
CA PRO A 202 -6.83 -17.09 -17.76
C PRO A 202 -5.56 -16.32 -18.13
N VAL A 203 -4.79 -15.96 -17.14
CA VAL A 203 -3.39 -15.49 -17.34
C VAL A 203 -2.63 -16.54 -18.17
N VAL A 204 -3.21 -17.70 -18.32
CA VAL A 204 -2.85 -18.85 -19.15
C VAL A 204 -3.64 -18.87 -20.44
N ALA A 205 -3.88 -17.72 -21.09
CA ALA A 205 -4.69 -17.69 -22.31
C ALA A 205 -4.15 -18.58 -23.48
N ASN A 206 -2.97 -19.16 -23.37
CA ASN A 206 -2.42 -20.01 -24.41
C ASN A 206 -1.62 -21.23 -23.92
N GLY A 207 -1.77 -21.64 -22.65
CA GLY A 207 -1.06 -22.82 -22.14
C GLY A 207 0.48 -22.67 -22.11
N GLN A 208 1.00 -21.45 -22.13
CA GLN A 208 2.43 -21.20 -22.32
C GLN A 208 3.08 -20.31 -21.23
N VAL A 209 2.39 -20.04 -20.15
CA VAL A 209 3.11 -19.54 -18.99
C VAL A 209 3.88 -20.72 -18.42
N ASP A 210 5.16 -20.67 -18.54
CA ASP A 210 6.04 -21.64 -17.91
C ASP A 210 5.95 -21.42 -16.38
N ASN A 211 5.00 -22.10 -15.76
CA ASN A 211 4.80 -22.08 -14.32
C ASN A 211 6.07 -22.48 -13.53
N SER A 212 7.04 -23.12 -14.18
CA SER A 212 8.34 -23.45 -13.57
C SER A 212 9.23 -22.22 -13.41
N LYS A 213 9.08 -21.21 -14.28
CA LYS A 213 9.85 -19.97 -14.24
C LYS A 213 9.25 -18.91 -13.32
N LEU A 214 7.93 -18.94 -13.14
CA LEU A 214 7.19 -18.04 -12.27
C LEU A 214 6.82 -18.69 -10.92
N GLY A 215 7.43 -19.84 -10.58
CA GLY A 215 7.25 -20.49 -9.30
C GLY A 215 5.79 -20.81 -8.93
N LYS A 216 5.00 -21.42 -9.84
CA LYS A 216 3.59 -21.79 -9.59
C LYS A 216 2.70 -20.61 -9.15
N LEU A 217 2.95 -19.42 -9.69
CA LEU A 217 2.35 -18.16 -9.21
C LEU A 217 0.91 -17.92 -9.66
N LEU A 218 0.43 -18.64 -10.66
CA LEU A 218 -0.85 -18.33 -11.30
C LEU A 218 -1.95 -19.24 -10.78
N LEU A 219 -2.98 -18.62 -10.19
CA LEU A 219 -4.23 -19.31 -9.84
C LEU A 219 -5.18 -19.28 -11.02
N SER A 220 -5.87 -20.37 -11.28
CA SER A 220 -6.99 -20.38 -12.21
C SER A 220 -8.21 -19.67 -11.58
N GLY A 221 -9.15 -19.19 -12.40
CA GLY A 221 -10.41 -18.63 -11.88
C GLY A 221 -11.16 -19.63 -10.99
N GLN A 222 -11.02 -20.95 -11.24
CA GLN A 222 -11.62 -22.00 -10.44
C GLN A 222 -10.94 -22.14 -9.07
N ASP A 223 -9.64 -21.89 -8.98
CA ASP A 223 -8.91 -21.91 -7.69
C ASP A 223 -9.29 -20.70 -6.82
N LEU A 224 -9.74 -19.61 -7.44
CA LEU A 224 -10.18 -18.39 -6.75
C LEU A 224 -11.64 -18.51 -6.25
N ASP A 225 -12.49 -19.25 -6.97
CA ASP A 225 -13.88 -19.52 -6.58
C ASP A 225 -13.95 -20.71 -5.60
N ARG A 226 -13.53 -20.47 -4.38
CA ARG A 226 -13.41 -21.53 -3.35
C ARG A 226 -14.75 -22.07 -2.85
N ASN A 227 -15.79 -21.24 -2.87
CA ASN A 227 -17.13 -21.64 -2.44
C ASN A 227 -18.02 -22.14 -3.60
N LEU A 228 -17.48 -22.14 -4.83
CA LEU A 228 -18.14 -22.61 -6.05
C LEU A 228 -19.48 -21.91 -6.34
N ASP A 229 -19.60 -20.65 -5.98
CA ASP A 229 -20.80 -19.83 -6.24
C ASP A 229 -20.75 -19.11 -7.61
N GLY A 230 -19.68 -19.29 -8.36
CA GLY A 230 -19.44 -18.66 -9.65
C GLY A 230 -18.79 -17.26 -9.53
N ASN A 231 -18.48 -16.80 -8.30
CA ASN A 231 -17.80 -15.57 -8.04
C ASN A 231 -16.37 -15.86 -7.56
N PRO A 232 -15.34 -15.46 -8.30
CA PRO A 232 -13.94 -15.70 -7.89
C PRO A 232 -13.52 -14.87 -6.68
N MET A 233 -14.31 -13.90 -6.25
CA MET A 233 -13.99 -13.08 -5.08
C MET A 233 -14.44 -13.77 -3.80
N ILE A 234 -13.51 -14.02 -2.89
CA ILE A 234 -13.79 -14.60 -1.59
C ILE A 234 -14.37 -13.51 -0.70
N ASN A 235 -15.64 -13.65 -0.33
CA ASN A 235 -16.38 -12.72 0.52
C ASN A 235 -16.53 -13.24 1.96
N GLU A 236 -15.51 -13.91 2.47
CA GLU A 236 -15.54 -14.50 3.81
C GLU A 236 -14.28 -14.11 4.58
N TYR A 237 -14.45 -13.96 5.88
CA TYR A 237 -13.30 -13.78 6.78
C TYR A 237 -13.27 -14.87 7.85
N LEU A 238 -12.07 -15.16 8.30
CA LEU A 238 -11.80 -16.08 9.39
C LEU A 238 -10.74 -15.49 10.32
N ASN A 239 -10.93 -15.68 11.63
CA ASN A 239 -9.98 -15.29 12.65
C ASN A 239 -10.00 -16.28 13.79
N LYS A 240 -8.90 -17.00 14.00
CA LYS A 240 -8.71 -17.96 15.07
C LYS A 240 -7.42 -17.62 15.80
N SER A 241 -7.41 -17.65 17.11
CA SER A 241 -6.15 -17.54 17.85
C SER A 241 -6.23 -18.27 19.19
N ALA A 242 -5.07 -18.70 19.65
CA ALA A 242 -4.88 -19.22 20.99
C ALA A 242 -3.51 -18.79 21.52
N ASN A 243 -3.46 -18.41 22.80
CA ASN A 243 -2.21 -18.06 23.46
C ASN A 243 -2.19 -18.50 24.92
N VAL A 244 -0.99 -18.65 25.42
CA VAL A 244 -0.70 -18.97 26.83
C VAL A 244 0.28 -17.93 27.35
N HIS A 245 0.09 -17.50 28.58
CA HIS A 245 0.95 -16.59 29.30
C HIS A 245 1.19 -17.11 30.71
N LEU A 246 2.43 -17.21 31.10
CA LEU A 246 2.91 -17.55 32.44
C LEU A 246 3.57 -16.33 33.06
N GLU A 247 3.27 -16.02 34.29
CA GLU A 247 3.86 -14.90 35.02
C GLU A 247 4.36 -15.32 36.39
N PHE A 248 5.58 -14.87 36.72
CA PHE A 248 6.26 -15.15 37.99
C PHE A 248 6.64 -13.82 38.63
N ARG A 249 6.22 -13.63 39.88
CA ARG A 249 6.58 -12.50 40.75
C ARG A 249 7.13 -13.00 42.06
N PRO A 250 8.39 -13.48 42.09
CA PRO A 250 8.95 -14.06 43.31
C PRO A 250 9.08 -13.06 44.46
N ASN A 251 9.14 -11.77 44.18
CA ASN A 251 9.13 -10.65 45.10
C ASN A 251 8.63 -9.38 44.34
N ASP A 252 8.48 -8.27 45.07
CA ASP A 252 7.96 -7.01 44.55
C ASP A 252 8.87 -6.36 43.50
N ASP A 253 10.11 -6.76 43.40
CA ASP A 253 11.18 -6.18 42.58
C ASP A 253 11.45 -7.00 41.31
N THR A 254 10.85 -8.19 41.20
CA THR A 254 11.12 -9.11 40.10
C THR A 254 9.84 -9.63 39.48
N THR A 255 9.72 -9.39 38.17
CA THR A 255 8.68 -10.00 37.33
C THR A 255 9.32 -10.71 36.16
N ALA A 256 8.97 -11.96 35.94
CA ALA A 256 9.33 -12.70 34.74
C ALA A 256 8.05 -13.19 34.05
N PHE A 257 8.03 -13.11 32.74
CA PHE A 257 6.89 -13.58 31.97
C PHE A 257 7.33 -14.37 30.74
N LEU A 258 6.56 -15.39 30.43
CA LEU A 258 6.71 -16.19 29.24
C LEU A 258 5.34 -16.29 28.54
N SER A 259 5.31 -15.98 27.27
CA SER A 259 4.09 -16.04 26.46
C SER A 259 4.37 -16.68 25.11
N GLY A 260 3.34 -17.34 24.57
CA GLY A 260 3.40 -17.88 23.22
C GLY A 260 1.99 -18.12 22.68
N GLY A 261 1.88 -18.14 21.38
CA GLY A 261 0.57 -18.33 20.76
C GLY A 261 0.63 -18.54 19.27
N ILE A 262 -0.56 -18.75 18.74
CA ILE A 262 -0.85 -18.91 17.32
C ILE A 262 -2.08 -18.06 16.97
N ALA A 263 -2.04 -17.42 15.83
CA ALA A 263 -3.20 -16.84 15.18
C ALA A 263 -3.26 -17.32 13.73
N ASN A 264 -4.46 -17.71 13.27
CA ASN A 264 -4.70 -18.05 11.88
C ASN A 264 -5.90 -17.23 11.40
N GLY A 265 -5.73 -16.56 10.29
CA GLY A 265 -6.75 -15.68 9.77
C GLY A 265 -6.69 -15.50 8.27
N GLY A 266 -7.82 -15.06 7.73
CA GLY A 266 -7.94 -14.71 6.33
C GLY A 266 -9.02 -13.67 6.12
N GLY A 267 -8.88 -12.89 5.06
CA GLY A 267 -9.80 -11.84 4.67
C GLY A 267 -9.28 -11.01 3.51
N LEU A 268 -10.08 -10.08 3.09
CA LEU A 268 -9.67 -9.09 2.10
C LEU A 268 -8.49 -8.28 2.62
N PHE A 269 -7.52 -8.06 1.76
CA PHE A 269 -6.44 -7.12 2.01
C PHE A 269 -6.23 -6.21 0.81
N PHE A 270 -5.58 -5.09 1.06
CA PHE A 270 -5.32 -4.07 0.07
C PHE A 270 -3.86 -3.65 0.17
N ASN A 271 -3.19 -3.55 -0.95
CA ASN A 271 -1.82 -3.05 -1.04
C ASN A 271 -1.66 -2.17 -2.29
N SER A 272 -0.47 -1.61 -2.52
CA SER A 272 -0.22 -0.71 -3.66
C SER A 272 -0.44 -1.36 -5.03
N GLN A 273 -0.43 -2.68 -5.09
CA GLN A 273 -0.63 -3.45 -6.33
C GLN A 273 -2.10 -3.77 -6.59
N GLY A 274 -2.98 -3.52 -5.64
CA GLY A 274 -4.41 -3.75 -5.76
C GLY A 274 -5.01 -4.58 -4.63
N PRO A 275 -6.31 -4.88 -4.70
CA PRO A 275 -6.99 -5.72 -3.73
C PRO A 275 -6.63 -7.19 -3.92
N GLY A 276 -6.67 -7.92 -2.83
CA GLY A 276 -6.42 -9.35 -2.81
C GLY A 276 -7.09 -10.05 -1.64
N TYR A 277 -6.82 -11.33 -1.50
CA TYR A 277 -7.18 -12.12 -0.35
C TYR A 277 -5.93 -12.65 0.33
N THR A 278 -5.80 -12.42 1.63
CA THR A 278 -4.70 -12.96 2.42
C THR A 278 -5.21 -14.05 3.36
N GLN A 279 -4.43 -15.09 3.49
CA GLN A 279 -4.63 -16.13 4.49
C GLN A 279 -3.26 -16.55 5.03
N GLY A 280 -3.16 -16.69 6.35
CA GLY A 280 -1.89 -17.06 6.94
C GLY A 280 -2.01 -17.38 8.42
N SER A 281 -0.90 -17.87 8.95
CA SER A 281 -0.74 -18.18 10.37
C SER A 281 0.42 -17.39 10.93
N ASP A 282 0.22 -16.86 12.13
CA ASP A 282 1.25 -16.23 12.94
C ASP A 282 1.50 -17.08 14.17
N TYR A 283 2.79 -17.29 14.46
CA TYR A 283 3.27 -17.96 15.64
C TYR A 283 4.20 -17.03 16.39
N TRP A 284 4.13 -16.99 17.70
CA TRP A 284 5.07 -16.21 18.49
C TRP A 284 5.45 -16.86 19.79
N GLY A 285 6.64 -16.54 20.24
CA GLY A 285 7.11 -16.80 21.58
C GLY A 285 7.79 -15.56 22.14
N GLN A 286 7.59 -15.25 23.41
CA GLN A 286 8.12 -14.05 24.06
C GLN A 286 8.52 -14.38 25.49
N ALA A 287 9.71 -13.94 25.89
CA ALA A 287 10.18 -13.98 27.26
C ALA A 287 10.64 -12.60 27.71
N ARG A 288 10.28 -12.21 28.93
CA ARG A 288 10.64 -10.93 29.51
C ARG A 288 10.97 -11.07 30.99
N VAL A 289 11.97 -10.34 31.43
CA VAL A 289 12.35 -10.21 32.83
C VAL A 289 12.51 -8.74 33.16
N GLN A 290 11.91 -8.36 34.27
CA GLN A 290 12.12 -7.06 34.90
C GLN A 290 12.59 -7.30 36.33
N LYS A 291 13.73 -6.69 36.73
CA LYS A 291 14.27 -6.82 38.07
C LYS A 291 14.97 -5.52 38.48
N GLY A 292 14.40 -4.81 39.47
CA GLY A 292 14.82 -3.45 39.78
C GLY A 292 14.82 -2.59 38.53
N GLY A 293 15.92 -1.92 38.23
CA GLY A 293 16.08 -1.12 37.01
C GLY A 293 16.30 -1.90 35.72
N LEU A 294 16.55 -3.23 35.77
CA LEU A 294 16.79 -4.03 34.56
C LEU A 294 15.48 -4.45 33.93
N PHE A 295 15.36 -4.20 32.63
CA PHE A 295 14.36 -4.80 31.74
C PHE A 295 15.09 -5.53 30.62
N ALA A 296 14.72 -6.78 30.37
CA ALA A 296 15.25 -7.59 29.26
C ALA A 296 14.11 -8.38 28.63
N GLN A 297 14.07 -8.38 27.32
CA GLN A 297 13.03 -9.04 26.53
C GLN A 297 13.63 -9.68 25.28
N VAL A 298 13.10 -10.83 24.92
CA VAL A 298 13.29 -11.43 23.59
C VAL A 298 11.97 -11.98 23.10
N TYR A 299 11.68 -11.79 21.83
CA TYR A 299 10.58 -12.49 21.18
C TYR A 299 10.94 -12.93 19.77
N TYR A 300 10.23 -13.93 19.32
CA TYR A 300 10.34 -14.48 17.98
C TYR A 300 8.95 -14.63 17.39
N ASN A 301 8.72 -14.00 16.26
CA ASN A 301 7.49 -14.08 15.49
C ASN A 301 7.77 -14.84 14.19
N VAL A 302 6.84 -15.69 13.79
CA VAL A 302 6.83 -16.35 12.47
C VAL A 302 5.48 -16.05 11.83
N ASN A 303 5.50 -15.49 10.65
CA ASN A 303 4.33 -15.28 9.81
C ASN A 303 4.43 -16.18 8.58
N ASP A 304 3.44 -17.01 8.39
CA ASP A 304 3.23 -17.78 7.18
C ASP A 304 2.14 -17.10 6.36
N GLY A 305 2.54 -16.44 5.29
CA GLY A 305 1.68 -15.62 4.41
C GLY A 305 0.86 -16.42 3.42
N GLY A 306 0.60 -17.69 3.71
CA GLY A 306 -0.21 -18.60 2.90
C GLY A 306 0.56 -19.83 2.45
N THR A 307 -0.17 -20.85 2.07
CA THR A 307 0.36 -22.12 1.58
C THR A 307 0.00 -22.32 0.12
N GLU A 308 0.56 -23.35 -0.54
CA GLU A 308 0.15 -23.72 -1.89
C GLU A 308 -1.36 -24.04 -1.98
N GLU A 309 -1.95 -24.61 -0.92
CA GLU A 309 -3.37 -24.97 -0.86
C GLU A 309 -4.26 -23.76 -0.53
N ASN A 310 -3.73 -22.81 0.21
CA ASN A 310 -4.43 -21.61 0.69
C ASN A 310 -3.55 -20.38 0.52
N PRO A 311 -3.27 -19.97 -0.71
CA PRO A 311 -2.33 -18.89 -0.97
C PRO A 311 -2.93 -17.52 -0.66
N THR A 312 -2.06 -16.57 -0.34
CA THR A 312 -2.32 -15.15 -0.52
C THR A 312 -2.22 -14.82 -2.00
N PHE A 313 -3.12 -14.02 -2.55
CA PHE A 313 -3.10 -13.66 -3.96
C PHE A 313 -3.73 -12.29 -4.22
N LEU A 314 -3.37 -11.71 -5.38
CA LEU A 314 -3.95 -10.47 -5.88
C LEU A 314 -5.07 -10.76 -6.89
N TYR A 315 -6.20 -10.07 -6.77
CA TYR A 315 -7.32 -10.23 -7.69
C TYR A 315 -7.02 -9.71 -9.09
N ASN A 316 -6.22 -8.65 -9.22
CA ASN A 316 -5.92 -8.02 -10.51
C ASN A 316 -5.04 -8.87 -11.42
N THR A 317 -4.19 -9.72 -10.87
CA THR A 317 -3.25 -10.56 -11.64
C THR A 317 -3.51 -12.05 -11.47
N GLY A 318 -4.21 -12.45 -10.42
CA GLY A 318 -4.30 -13.86 -10.00
C GLY A 318 -2.97 -14.39 -9.45
N LEU A 319 -1.97 -13.52 -9.26
CA LEU A 319 -0.65 -13.94 -8.79
C LEU A 319 -0.72 -14.36 -7.34
N ARG A 320 -0.25 -15.57 -7.11
CA ARG A 320 -0.05 -16.10 -5.78
C ARG A 320 1.19 -15.48 -5.15
N GLN A 321 1.05 -15.03 -3.93
CA GLN A 321 2.14 -14.58 -3.09
C GLN A 321 2.29 -15.57 -1.94
N VAL A 322 3.42 -16.21 -1.85
CA VAL A 322 3.86 -16.96 -0.67
C VAL A 322 4.92 -16.11 -0.02
N ALA A 323 4.78 -15.84 1.26
CA ALA A 323 5.79 -15.09 2.00
C ALA A 323 5.78 -15.58 3.43
N SER A 324 6.72 -16.45 3.74
CA SER A 324 7.05 -16.81 5.10
C SER A 324 8.04 -15.78 5.64
N ARG A 325 7.78 -15.28 6.85
CA ARG A 325 8.65 -14.29 7.50
C ARG A 325 8.88 -14.69 8.94
N SER A 326 10.11 -14.55 9.40
CA SER A 326 10.44 -14.68 10.81
C SER A 326 11.11 -13.40 11.30
N ALA A 327 10.75 -12.96 12.50
CA ALA A 327 11.33 -11.79 13.13
C ALA A 327 11.77 -12.11 14.56
N LEU A 328 13.06 -11.96 14.82
CA LEU A 328 13.65 -11.99 16.14
C LEU A 328 13.88 -10.56 16.63
N GLU A 329 13.43 -10.26 17.84
CA GLU A 329 13.81 -9.02 18.51
C GLU A 329 14.32 -9.33 19.92
N ALA A 330 15.43 -8.69 20.27
CA ALA A 330 16.01 -8.70 21.61
C ALA A 330 16.19 -7.26 22.08
N GLN A 331 15.76 -6.96 23.29
CA GLN A 331 15.86 -5.65 23.92
C GLN A 331 16.41 -5.80 25.33
N ILE A 332 17.32 -4.90 25.70
CA ILE A 332 17.80 -4.75 27.05
C ILE A 332 17.84 -3.27 27.41
N GLN A 333 17.39 -2.93 28.60
CA GLN A 333 17.55 -1.59 29.14
C GLN A 333 17.84 -1.63 30.63
N TYR A 334 18.47 -0.61 31.10
CA TYR A 334 18.75 -0.41 32.51
C TYR A 334 18.37 1.00 32.95
N ASN A 335 17.59 1.08 34.00
CA ASN A 335 17.05 2.30 34.58
C ASN A 335 17.68 2.54 35.93
N PHE A 336 18.13 3.76 36.23
CA PHE A 336 18.70 4.16 37.51
C PHE A 336 18.51 5.64 37.79
N ASP A 337 18.46 5.98 39.06
CA ASP A 337 18.27 7.36 39.52
C ASP A 337 19.59 8.03 39.89
N LEU A 338 19.66 9.32 39.59
CA LEU A 338 20.71 10.25 39.99
C LEU A 338 20.09 11.37 40.86
N PRO A 339 19.86 11.13 42.15
CA PRO A 339 19.14 12.09 43.01
C PRO A 339 19.87 13.42 43.19
N GLU A 340 21.18 13.40 43.15
CA GLU A 340 22.02 14.62 43.34
C GLU A 340 21.99 15.52 42.09
N PHE A 341 21.51 15.02 40.94
CA PHE A 341 21.45 15.81 39.70
C PHE A 341 19.99 15.99 39.27
N PHE A 342 19.32 16.97 39.87
CA PHE A 342 17.92 17.29 39.61
C PHE A 342 16.96 16.07 39.70
N ASP A 343 17.21 15.17 40.64
CA ASP A 343 16.48 13.94 40.80
C ASP A 343 16.20 13.26 39.45
N THR A 344 17.29 13.07 38.70
CA THR A 344 17.23 12.59 37.31
C THR A 344 17.14 11.08 37.27
N ASN A 345 16.15 10.57 36.57
CA ASN A 345 16.07 9.18 36.17
C ASN A 345 16.74 9.01 34.80
N ILE A 346 17.62 8.03 34.66
CA ILE A 346 18.33 7.70 33.41
C ILE A 346 17.94 6.28 32.95
N VAL A 347 17.57 6.16 31.69
CA VAL A 347 17.37 4.88 30.99
C VAL A 347 18.43 4.75 29.90
N LEU A 348 19.18 3.65 29.93
CA LEU A 348 20.12 3.25 28.87
C LEU A 348 19.59 1.96 28.25
N GLY A 349 19.58 1.85 26.93
CA GLY A 349 19.08 0.66 26.30
C GLY A 349 19.69 0.37 24.94
N SER A 350 19.47 -0.86 24.50
CA SER A 350 19.83 -1.35 23.18
C SER A 350 18.80 -2.37 22.71
N ASP A 351 18.54 -2.37 21.42
CA ASP A 351 17.72 -3.41 20.79
C ASP A 351 18.34 -3.90 19.47
N TYR A 352 18.01 -5.13 19.15
CA TYR A 352 18.38 -5.79 17.91
C TYR A 352 17.14 -6.43 17.30
N ARG A 353 16.91 -6.17 16.02
CA ARG A 353 15.81 -6.74 15.23
C ARG A 353 16.41 -7.41 14.00
N ASN A 354 15.99 -8.64 13.76
CA ASN A 354 16.33 -9.39 12.57
C ASN A 354 15.04 -9.94 11.95
N THR A 355 14.81 -9.68 10.69
CA THR A 355 13.71 -10.26 9.92
C THR A 355 14.28 -11.00 8.74
N VAL A 356 13.92 -12.27 8.61
CA VAL A 356 14.25 -13.13 7.49
C VAL A 356 12.96 -13.47 6.76
N SER A 357 12.98 -13.36 5.46
CA SER A 357 11.83 -13.68 4.60
C SER A 357 12.20 -14.79 3.63
N ASP A 358 11.22 -15.61 3.28
CA ASP A 358 11.28 -16.58 2.21
C ASP A 358 9.97 -16.48 1.44
N SER A 359 10.03 -15.99 0.22
CA SER A 359 8.87 -15.80 -0.63
C SER A 359 8.72 -16.86 -1.72
N GLU A 360 9.53 -17.89 -1.71
CA GLU A 360 9.63 -18.86 -2.80
C GLU A 360 9.72 -18.15 -4.18
N ASN A 361 10.45 -17.06 -4.25
CA ASN A 361 10.58 -16.16 -5.39
C ASN A 361 9.28 -15.50 -5.85
N THR A 362 8.19 -15.56 -5.07
CA THR A 362 6.89 -15.03 -5.49
C THR A 362 6.72 -13.54 -5.22
N LEU A 363 7.50 -12.96 -4.31
CA LEU A 363 7.44 -11.56 -3.92
C LEU A 363 8.78 -10.84 -4.13
N TYR A 364 9.87 -11.49 -3.73
CA TYR A 364 11.22 -10.94 -3.80
C TYR A 364 12.05 -11.46 -4.97
N GLY A 365 11.49 -12.38 -5.77
CA GLY A 365 12.06 -12.83 -7.04
C GLY A 365 13.55 -13.14 -6.95
N ARG A 366 14.38 -12.36 -7.65
CA ARG A 366 15.85 -12.50 -7.67
C ARG A 366 16.52 -12.25 -6.32
N PHE A 367 15.86 -11.51 -5.44
CA PHE A 367 16.39 -11.07 -4.14
C PHE A 367 15.91 -11.93 -3.00
N ASP A 368 15.14 -12.98 -3.32
CA ASP A 368 14.72 -13.94 -2.33
C ASP A 368 15.96 -14.65 -1.74
N GLY A 369 16.17 -14.48 -0.46
CA GLY A 369 17.42 -14.89 0.22
C GLY A 369 18.43 -13.77 0.50
N ASP A 370 18.32 -12.60 -0.15
CA ASP A 370 19.13 -11.41 0.14
C ASP A 370 18.34 -10.30 0.87
N ASP A 371 17.07 -10.54 1.14
CA ASP A 371 16.08 -9.62 1.70
C ASP A 371 16.07 -9.54 3.22
N ASP A 372 17.06 -10.10 3.86
CA ASP A 372 17.24 -10.04 5.32
C ASP A 372 17.32 -8.59 5.82
N TYR A 373 16.54 -8.30 6.84
CA TYR A 373 16.39 -6.97 7.40
C TYR A 373 16.88 -6.90 8.84
N ASN A 374 18.00 -6.20 9.07
CA ASN A 374 18.59 -6.04 10.37
C ASN A 374 18.62 -4.60 10.85
N ILE A 375 18.19 -4.36 12.08
CA ILE A 375 18.30 -3.07 12.76
C ILE A 375 18.98 -3.30 14.11
N THR A 376 20.00 -2.48 14.41
CA THR A 376 20.60 -2.40 15.73
C THR A 376 20.46 -0.97 16.24
N GLY A 377 19.88 -0.82 17.43
CA GLY A 377 19.66 0.48 18.08
C GLY A 377 20.33 0.57 19.44
N VAL A 378 20.83 1.77 19.77
CA VAL A 378 21.28 2.13 21.11
C VAL A 378 20.66 3.47 21.50
N TYR A 379 20.23 3.61 22.75
CA TYR A 379 19.56 4.84 23.18
C TYR A 379 19.83 5.19 24.65
N VAL A 380 19.69 6.48 24.94
CA VAL A 380 19.71 7.03 26.28
C VAL A 380 18.53 7.99 26.44
N GLN A 381 17.85 7.94 27.58
CA GLN A 381 16.86 8.92 27.99
C GLN A 381 17.18 9.41 29.40
N GLY A 382 16.97 10.68 29.66
CA GLY A 382 16.98 11.27 30.99
C GLY A 382 15.68 12.03 31.26
N THR A 383 15.14 11.91 32.48
CA THR A 383 14.03 12.72 32.97
C THR A 383 14.46 13.39 34.26
N SER A 384 14.63 14.71 34.24
CA SER A 384 15.13 15.54 35.34
C SER A 384 14.01 16.40 35.92
N LYS A 385 13.88 16.43 37.23
CA LYS A 385 12.98 17.34 37.96
C LYS A 385 13.70 18.67 38.21
N LEU A 386 13.59 19.62 37.28
CA LEU A 386 14.20 20.94 37.42
C LEU A 386 13.60 21.74 38.58
N SER A 387 12.36 21.48 38.94
CA SER A 387 11.67 21.98 40.14
C SER A 387 10.46 21.09 40.42
N GLU A 388 9.73 21.34 41.52
CA GLU A 388 8.47 20.65 41.84
C GLU A 388 7.41 20.75 40.71
N LYS A 389 7.53 21.79 39.87
CA LYS A 389 6.58 22.10 38.81
C LYS A 389 7.10 21.83 37.39
N ILE A 390 8.38 21.55 37.21
CA ILE A 390 8.99 21.47 35.89
C ILE A 390 9.81 20.19 35.79
N ASP A 391 9.37 19.30 34.88
CA ASP A 391 10.13 18.14 34.46
C ASP A 391 10.70 18.38 33.07
N LEU A 392 11.94 17.96 32.83
CA LEU A 392 12.63 17.97 31.54
C LEU A 392 12.98 16.55 31.15
N THR A 393 12.46 16.09 30.02
CA THR A 393 12.82 14.81 29.42
C THR A 393 13.67 15.08 28.18
N TYR A 394 14.75 14.32 28.01
CA TYR A 394 15.62 14.35 26.85
C TYR A 394 16.04 12.93 26.48
N ALA A 395 16.13 12.65 25.18
CA ALA A 395 16.57 11.35 24.69
C ALA A 395 17.37 11.50 23.40
N LEU A 396 18.25 10.54 23.19
CA LEU A 396 19.02 10.38 21.97
C LEU A 396 19.11 8.89 21.63
N ARG A 397 18.81 8.59 20.37
CA ARG A 397 18.93 7.23 19.83
C ARG A 397 19.75 7.25 18.55
N TYR A 398 20.54 6.21 18.36
CA TYR A 398 21.25 5.90 17.12
C TYR A 398 20.85 4.51 16.63
N ASP A 399 20.48 4.42 15.35
CA ASP A 399 20.11 3.18 14.69
C ASP A 399 20.99 2.92 13.47
N LYS A 400 21.31 1.66 13.21
CA LYS A 400 21.99 1.17 12.02
C LYS A 400 21.17 0.04 11.39
N MET A 401 20.93 0.19 10.08
CA MET A 401 20.31 -0.84 9.24
C MET A 401 21.34 -1.46 8.30
N ASN A 402 21.16 -2.73 7.95
CA ASN A 402 22.13 -3.45 7.11
C ASN A 402 22.19 -2.94 5.66
N PHE A 403 21.08 -2.48 5.11
CA PHE A 403 20.97 -2.06 3.71
C PHE A 403 21.06 -0.53 3.51
N ILE A 404 21.29 0.23 4.54
CA ILE A 404 21.52 1.69 4.48
C ILE A 404 22.91 1.99 5.03
N ASP A 405 23.74 2.69 4.25
CA ASP A 405 25.12 2.96 4.61
C ASP A 405 25.24 3.90 5.82
N ASP A 406 24.35 4.88 5.90
CA ASP A 406 24.35 5.84 6.98
C ASP A 406 23.54 5.34 8.18
N GLY A 407 23.97 5.70 9.39
CA GLY A 407 23.17 5.51 10.59
C GLY A 407 22.18 6.67 10.79
N ALA A 408 21.16 6.42 11.57
CA ALA A 408 20.12 7.41 11.88
C ALA A 408 20.18 7.87 13.33
N ILE A 409 19.99 9.18 13.54
CA ILE A 409 19.96 9.79 14.87
C ILE A 409 18.57 10.36 15.12
N ALA A 410 17.96 9.98 16.24
CA ALA A 410 16.64 10.43 16.67
C ALA A 410 16.74 11.13 18.05
N PRO A 411 16.87 12.45 18.10
CA PRO A 411 16.82 13.22 19.33
C PRO A 411 15.38 13.54 19.74
N ARG A 412 15.18 13.72 21.05
CA ARG A 412 13.93 14.21 21.65
C ARG A 412 14.24 15.10 22.83
N ILE A 413 13.44 16.15 22.98
CA ILE A 413 13.39 17.00 24.17
C ILE A 413 11.94 17.34 24.49
N ALA A 414 11.56 17.28 25.77
CA ALA A 414 10.22 17.65 26.21
C ALA A 414 10.29 18.34 27.60
N LEU A 415 9.46 19.34 27.77
CA LEU A 415 9.30 20.08 29.01
C LEU A 415 7.85 19.98 29.45
N VAL A 416 7.63 19.59 30.68
CA VAL A 416 6.33 19.48 31.32
C VAL A 416 6.25 20.51 32.46
N TYR A 417 5.26 21.40 32.39
CA TYR A 417 4.98 22.39 33.42
C TYR A 417 3.67 22.04 34.15
N LYS A 418 3.79 21.62 35.39
CA LYS A 418 2.69 21.30 36.32
C LYS A 418 2.21 22.60 36.96
N ALA A 419 1.24 23.28 36.36
CA ALA A 419 0.70 24.54 36.88
C ALA A 419 0.09 24.33 38.26
N ASN A 420 -0.64 23.21 38.45
CA ASN A 420 -1.13 22.68 39.70
C ASN A 420 -1.42 21.17 39.55
N GLU A 421 -1.97 20.53 40.59
CA GLU A 421 -2.27 19.08 40.61
C GLU A 421 -3.27 18.62 39.52
N ARG A 422 -3.97 19.54 38.87
CA ARG A 422 -5.04 19.26 37.88
C ARG A 422 -4.75 19.77 36.49
N ASN A 423 -3.69 20.56 36.30
CA ASN A 423 -3.46 21.28 35.06
C ASN A 423 -1.97 21.24 34.70
N THR A 424 -1.69 20.69 33.54
CA THR A 424 -0.33 20.53 33.02
C THR A 424 -0.23 21.06 31.59
N PHE A 425 0.85 21.78 31.32
CA PHE A 425 1.26 22.19 29.99
C PHE A 425 2.51 21.43 29.62
N ARG A 426 2.64 21.09 28.33
CA ARG A 426 3.85 20.46 27.80
C ARG A 426 4.28 21.11 26.50
N MET A 427 5.58 21.01 26.23
CA MET A 427 6.19 21.38 24.95
C MET A 427 7.22 20.32 24.61
N SER A 428 7.23 19.86 23.36
CA SER A 428 8.21 18.87 22.92
C SER A 428 8.70 19.13 21.50
N TYR A 429 9.95 18.72 21.23
CA TYR A 429 10.53 18.63 19.92
C TYR A 429 11.12 17.23 19.73
N ASN A 430 10.73 16.56 18.64
CA ASN A 430 11.12 15.21 18.35
C ASN A 430 11.55 15.08 16.89
N ILE A 431 12.62 14.31 16.65
CA ILE A 431 12.98 13.83 15.33
C ILE A 431 12.80 12.31 15.32
N SER A 432 11.94 11.82 14.47
CA SER A 432 11.83 10.41 14.17
C SER A 432 12.49 10.08 12.84
N THR A 433 13.05 8.89 12.75
CA THR A 433 13.70 8.37 11.57
C THR A 433 12.94 7.15 11.04
N PHE A 434 12.99 6.93 9.73
CA PHE A 434 12.41 5.73 9.12
C PHE A 434 13.20 5.35 7.88
N GLY A 435 13.32 4.05 7.66
CA GLY A 435 13.88 3.48 6.44
C GLY A 435 12.76 2.90 5.57
N PRO A 436 13.05 2.53 4.34
CA PRO A 436 12.15 1.72 3.54
C PRO A 436 11.98 0.33 4.18
N SER A 437 10.83 -0.29 3.97
CA SER A 437 10.61 -1.69 4.33
C SER A 437 11.42 -2.63 3.42
N ALA A 438 11.58 -3.89 3.83
CA ALA A 438 12.19 -4.89 2.95
C ALA A 438 11.38 -5.02 1.64
N LEU A 439 10.05 -4.87 1.70
CA LEU A 439 9.21 -4.84 0.51
C LEU A 439 9.59 -3.72 -0.45
N GLU A 440 9.77 -2.50 0.05
CA GLU A 440 10.20 -1.37 -0.79
C GLU A 440 11.63 -1.53 -1.32
N GLN A 441 12.46 -2.31 -0.63
CA GLN A 441 13.85 -2.57 -1.02
C GLN A 441 13.99 -3.67 -2.05
N TYR A 442 13.33 -4.79 -1.84
CA TYR A 442 13.65 -6.07 -2.49
C TYR A 442 12.51 -6.64 -3.34
N ILE A 443 11.35 -5.97 -3.39
CA ILE A 443 10.24 -6.46 -4.22
C ILE A 443 10.68 -6.68 -5.67
N ASP A 444 10.31 -7.82 -6.24
CA ASP A 444 10.71 -8.20 -7.59
C ASP A 444 9.70 -9.19 -8.20
N PHE A 445 8.57 -8.67 -8.67
CA PHE A 445 7.54 -9.51 -9.28
C PHE A 445 6.67 -8.77 -10.31
N PRO A 446 5.97 -9.49 -11.22
CA PRO A 446 5.06 -8.87 -12.17
C PRO A 446 3.78 -8.37 -11.49
N VAL A 447 3.38 -7.13 -11.78
CA VAL A 447 2.15 -6.54 -11.22
C VAL A 447 1.03 -6.41 -12.24
N ASN A 448 1.36 -6.41 -13.53
CA ASN A 448 0.38 -6.35 -14.60
C ASN A 448 0.96 -6.97 -15.87
N THR A 449 0.10 -7.57 -16.65
CA THR A 449 0.45 -8.09 -17.96
C THR A 449 -0.11 -7.15 -19.03
N ILE A 450 0.79 -6.45 -19.73
CA ILE A 450 0.41 -5.60 -20.87
C ILE A 450 0.02 -6.49 -22.05
N ARG A 451 0.82 -7.51 -22.31
CA ARG A 451 0.56 -8.51 -23.34
C ARG A 451 1.10 -9.87 -22.91
N PRO A 452 0.27 -10.92 -22.85
CA PRO A 452 0.70 -12.25 -22.44
C PRO A 452 1.89 -12.77 -23.25
N ASN A 453 2.91 -13.28 -22.57
CA ASN A 453 4.15 -13.83 -23.09
C ASN A 453 4.99 -12.85 -23.96
N VAL A 454 4.71 -11.57 -23.90
CA VAL A 454 5.43 -10.54 -24.66
C VAL A 454 5.94 -9.43 -23.76
N MET A 455 5.05 -8.87 -22.92
CA MET A 455 5.39 -7.70 -22.11
C MET A 455 4.59 -7.65 -20.83
N ASP A 456 5.29 -7.52 -19.71
CA ASP A 456 4.73 -7.33 -18.38
C ASP A 456 5.19 -6.01 -17.77
N VAL A 457 4.41 -5.46 -16.84
CA VAL A 457 4.88 -4.44 -15.90
C VAL A 457 5.50 -5.16 -14.71
N TRP A 458 6.76 -4.89 -14.48
CA TRP A 458 7.52 -5.52 -13.40
C TRP A 458 7.79 -4.54 -12.27
N LEU A 459 7.43 -4.92 -11.05
CA LEU A 459 7.66 -4.11 -9.86
C LEU A 459 9.02 -4.46 -9.27
N SER A 460 9.84 -3.43 -9.08
CA SER A 460 11.19 -3.57 -8.54
C SER A 460 11.37 -2.69 -7.29
N GLY A 461 12.15 -3.20 -6.36
CA GLY A 461 12.54 -2.48 -5.14
C GLY A 461 13.75 -1.55 -5.36
N GLN A 462 14.23 -0.96 -4.26
CA GLN A 462 15.31 0.06 -4.24
C GLN A 462 16.66 -0.50 -3.79
N ASN A 463 16.82 -1.81 -3.68
CA ASN A 463 17.98 -2.44 -3.05
C ASN A 463 19.32 -2.12 -3.72
N ASP A 464 19.31 -1.74 -4.97
CA ASP A 464 20.50 -1.28 -5.68
C ASP A 464 20.15 -0.15 -6.64
N VAL A 465 21.19 0.58 -7.10
CA VAL A 465 21.06 1.48 -8.24
C VAL A 465 20.70 0.60 -9.43
N GLN A 466 19.43 0.61 -9.81
CA GLN A 466 19.00 -0.13 -10.98
C GLN A 466 19.61 0.56 -12.21
N THR A 467 20.78 0.10 -12.62
CA THR A 467 21.26 0.39 -13.95
C THR A 467 20.43 -0.45 -14.90
N VAL A 468 19.53 0.18 -15.61
CA VAL A 468 18.94 -0.43 -16.80
C VAL A 468 20.09 -0.69 -17.74
N ASP A 469 20.43 -1.97 -17.95
CA ASP A 469 21.39 -2.30 -18.99
C ASP A 469 20.72 -2.11 -20.35
N VAL A 470 20.90 -0.92 -20.88
CA VAL A 470 20.36 -0.53 -22.17
C VAL A 470 21.15 -1.15 -23.34
N ASN A 471 22.27 -1.80 -23.09
CA ASN A 471 23.10 -2.37 -24.17
C ASN A 471 22.42 -3.54 -24.88
N GLY A 472 21.70 -4.39 -24.15
CA GLY A 472 20.92 -5.48 -24.75
C GLY A 472 19.67 -5.03 -25.47
N MET A 473 19.25 -3.81 -25.28
CA MET A 473 18.06 -3.23 -25.88
C MET A 473 18.32 -2.57 -27.22
N ILE A 474 19.57 -2.24 -27.56
CA ILE A 474 19.97 -1.47 -28.76
C ILE A 474 19.58 -2.15 -30.05
N ASP A 475 19.71 -3.46 -30.11
CA ASP A 475 19.50 -4.21 -31.36
C ASP A 475 18.01 -4.37 -31.69
N THR A 476 17.12 -4.05 -30.73
CA THR A 476 15.67 -4.27 -30.84
C THR A 476 14.87 -3.01 -30.80
N ILE A 477 15.48 -1.87 -30.52
CA ILE A 477 14.76 -0.64 -30.24
C ILE A 477 15.20 0.49 -31.15
N LEU A 478 14.21 1.20 -31.47
CA LEU A 478 14.16 2.40 -32.26
C LEU A 478 14.86 3.52 -31.58
N MET A 479 15.96 3.92 -32.18
CA MET A 479 16.71 5.05 -31.66
C MET A 479 16.04 6.34 -32.09
N PRO A 480 15.92 7.33 -31.22
CA PRO A 480 15.59 8.66 -31.65
C PRO A 480 16.63 9.16 -32.67
N GLY A 481 16.16 9.78 -33.71
CA GLY A 481 17.05 10.49 -34.66
C GLY A 481 17.72 11.70 -34.02
N ASP A 482 17.52 11.89 -32.73
CA ASP A 482 18.15 12.97 -32.00
C ASP A 482 19.51 12.59 -31.46
N LYS A 483 20.41 13.44 -31.67
CA LYS A 483 21.85 13.33 -31.77
C LYS A 483 22.55 13.35 -30.41
N ASP A 484 21.83 13.67 -29.36
CA ASP A 484 22.41 13.89 -28.04
C ASP A 484 22.21 12.70 -27.08
N LEU A 485 21.54 11.65 -27.57
CA LEU A 485 21.38 10.43 -26.76
C LEU A 485 22.54 9.47 -27.04
N PRO A 486 23.13 8.86 -26.00
CA PRO A 486 24.14 7.85 -26.17
C PRO A 486 23.68 6.73 -27.13
N ALA A 487 24.55 6.22 -27.95
CA ALA A 487 24.23 5.21 -28.95
C ALA A 487 23.73 3.87 -28.39
N ASN A 488 23.48 3.79 -27.10
CA ASN A 488 23.17 2.60 -26.37
C ASN A 488 21.90 2.75 -25.47
N ILE A 489 20.96 3.60 -25.85
CA ILE A 489 19.64 3.64 -25.20
C ILE A 489 18.67 2.78 -26.00
N GLY A 490 18.25 1.70 -25.40
CA GLY A 490 17.35 0.77 -25.98
C GLY A 490 15.88 1.16 -25.91
N GLY A 491 14.99 0.56 -26.68
CA GLY A 491 13.57 0.83 -26.76
C GLY A 491 12.75 -0.40 -27.16
N MET A 492 11.47 -0.29 -27.45
CA MET A 492 10.60 -1.38 -27.82
C MET A 492 10.74 -1.74 -29.30
N PRO A 493 10.79 -3.02 -29.70
CA PRO A 493 10.77 -3.41 -31.11
C PRO A 493 9.54 -2.84 -31.82
N LEU A 494 9.71 -2.32 -33.01
CA LEU A 494 8.61 -1.78 -33.81
C LEU A 494 7.53 -2.84 -34.09
N ALA A 495 7.94 -4.10 -34.15
CA ALA A 495 7.03 -5.24 -34.21
C ALA A 495 6.03 -5.26 -33.10
N ILE A 496 6.43 -4.96 -31.85
CA ILE A 496 5.55 -4.90 -30.67
C ILE A 496 4.61 -3.69 -30.78
N ALA A 497 5.11 -2.54 -31.20
CA ALA A 497 4.28 -1.35 -31.46
C ALA A 497 3.23 -1.65 -32.54
N TYR A 498 3.60 -2.26 -33.63
CA TYR A 498 2.67 -2.69 -34.69
C TYR A 498 1.63 -3.70 -34.16
N MET A 499 2.04 -4.70 -33.42
CA MET A 499 1.14 -5.68 -32.82
C MET A 499 0.15 -5.09 -31.83
N GLY A 500 0.48 -3.96 -31.20
CA GLY A 500 -0.44 -3.20 -30.36
C GLY A 500 -1.44 -2.34 -31.16
N ILE A 501 -0.97 -1.73 -32.24
CA ILE A 501 -1.76 -0.80 -33.07
C ILE A 501 -2.71 -1.56 -34.03
N ALA A 502 -2.28 -2.66 -34.63
CA ALA A 502 -3.06 -3.38 -35.65
C ALA A 502 -4.41 -3.92 -35.14
N PRO A 503 -4.53 -4.52 -33.93
CA PRO A 503 -5.82 -4.92 -33.38
C PRO A 503 -6.75 -3.74 -33.08
N ALA A 504 -6.18 -2.60 -32.65
CA ALA A 504 -6.96 -1.39 -32.40
C ALA A 504 -7.54 -0.79 -33.70
N ILE A 505 -6.75 -0.76 -34.76
CA ILE A 505 -7.23 -0.38 -36.11
C ILE A 505 -8.33 -1.35 -36.57
N SER A 506 -8.12 -2.66 -36.45
CA SER A 506 -9.12 -3.66 -36.80
C SER A 506 -10.44 -3.44 -36.04
N ALA A 507 -10.38 -3.19 -34.73
CA ALA A 507 -11.57 -2.93 -33.92
C ALA A 507 -12.31 -1.66 -34.35
N ALA A 508 -11.60 -0.57 -34.67
CA ALA A 508 -12.17 0.68 -35.15
C ALA A 508 -12.92 0.51 -36.49
N PHE A 509 -12.55 -0.46 -37.28
CA PHE A 509 -13.17 -0.80 -38.57
C PHE A 509 -14.07 -2.06 -38.50
N GLY A 510 -14.72 -2.28 -37.35
CA GLY A 510 -15.70 -3.37 -37.18
C GLY A 510 -15.12 -4.78 -37.22
N GLY A 511 -13.84 -4.94 -36.93
CA GLY A 511 -13.14 -6.23 -36.92
C GLY A 511 -12.56 -6.63 -38.27
N ALA A 512 -12.51 -5.74 -39.24
CA ALA A 512 -11.85 -6.00 -40.53
C ALA A 512 -10.33 -6.16 -40.34
N GLN A 513 -9.72 -7.04 -41.11
CA GLN A 513 -8.26 -7.21 -41.07
C GLN A 513 -7.57 -5.99 -41.69
N VAL A 514 -6.38 -5.65 -41.17
CA VAL A 514 -5.63 -4.45 -41.55
C VAL A 514 -5.33 -4.40 -43.06
N GLY A 515 -4.97 -5.53 -43.65
CA GLY A 515 -4.74 -5.63 -45.09
C GLY A 515 -6.00 -5.34 -45.92
N ASP A 516 -7.15 -5.82 -45.50
CA ASP A 516 -8.44 -5.57 -46.18
C ASP A 516 -8.83 -4.10 -46.11
N ILE A 517 -8.56 -3.43 -44.97
CA ILE A 517 -8.75 -1.99 -44.81
C ILE A 517 -7.85 -1.23 -45.77
N ILE A 518 -6.58 -1.57 -45.84
CA ILE A 518 -5.59 -0.96 -46.77
C ILE A 518 -6.03 -1.16 -48.24
N ASN A 519 -6.42 -2.39 -48.60
CA ASN A 519 -6.90 -2.66 -49.95
C ASN A 519 -8.19 -1.88 -50.29
N GLY A 520 -9.14 -1.83 -49.36
CA GLY A 520 -10.38 -1.07 -49.53
C GLY A 520 -10.08 0.40 -49.84
N GLY A 521 -9.20 1.02 -49.05
CA GLY A 521 -8.74 2.37 -49.29
C GLY A 521 -8.01 2.56 -50.63
N LEU A 522 -7.13 1.61 -50.97
CA LEU A 522 -6.43 1.62 -52.24
C LEU A 522 -7.40 1.55 -53.42
N GLN A 523 -8.44 0.72 -53.37
CA GLN A 523 -9.42 0.61 -54.44
C GLN A 523 -10.24 1.91 -54.59
N LEU A 524 -10.50 2.65 -53.52
CA LEU A 524 -11.25 3.91 -53.56
C LEU A 524 -10.39 5.13 -53.94
N SER A 525 -9.07 5.03 -53.85
CA SER A 525 -8.15 6.11 -54.18
C SER A 525 -8.26 6.58 -55.62
N THR A 526 -8.24 7.88 -55.81
CA THR A 526 -8.17 8.56 -57.15
C THR A 526 -6.74 8.97 -57.53
N ASP A 527 -5.76 8.74 -56.64
CA ASP A 527 -4.36 9.05 -56.94
C ASP A 527 -3.85 8.19 -58.13
N PRO A 528 -3.26 8.81 -59.16
CA PRO A 528 -2.71 8.09 -60.28
C PRO A 528 -1.67 7.03 -59.89
N ALA A 529 -0.85 7.29 -58.84
CA ALA A 529 0.13 6.35 -58.32
C ALA A 529 -0.52 5.16 -57.64
N ALA A 530 -1.56 5.37 -56.82
CA ALA A 530 -2.38 4.34 -56.20
C ALA A 530 -3.11 3.50 -57.26
N THR A 531 -3.57 4.10 -58.37
CA THR A 531 -4.27 3.42 -59.46
C THR A 531 -3.37 2.31 -60.09
N ALA A 532 -2.08 2.54 -60.19
CA ALA A 532 -1.16 1.54 -60.72
C ALA A 532 -1.02 0.31 -59.81
N VAL A 533 -1.24 0.44 -58.52
CA VAL A 533 -1.11 -0.62 -57.50
C VAL A 533 -2.45 -1.32 -57.19
N LYS A 534 -3.60 -0.75 -57.59
CA LYS A 534 -4.92 -1.38 -57.37
C LYS A 534 -5.01 -2.85 -57.76
N PRO A 535 -4.43 -3.31 -58.90
CA PRO A 535 -4.48 -4.74 -59.27
C PRO A 535 -3.79 -5.68 -58.27
N PHE A 536 -2.90 -5.14 -57.43
CA PHE A 536 -2.16 -5.90 -56.43
C PHE A 536 -2.69 -5.77 -55.03
N GLY A 537 -3.75 -4.99 -54.86
CA GLY A 537 -4.34 -4.71 -53.58
C GLY A 537 -4.69 -5.97 -52.79
N SER A 538 -5.17 -7.03 -53.45
CA SER A 538 -5.47 -8.31 -52.82
C SER A 538 -4.22 -9.07 -52.36
N ALA A 539 -3.11 -9.01 -53.12
CA ALA A 539 -1.85 -9.63 -52.69
C ALA A 539 -1.24 -8.86 -51.50
N LEU A 540 -1.29 -7.53 -51.55
CA LEU A 540 -0.86 -6.69 -50.45
C LEU A 540 -1.75 -6.92 -49.21
N ALA A 541 -3.07 -7.05 -49.36
CA ALA A 541 -3.97 -7.38 -48.27
C ALA A 541 -3.61 -8.72 -47.64
N THR A 542 -3.37 -9.75 -48.45
CA THR A 542 -2.97 -11.08 -47.96
C THR A 542 -1.67 -11.03 -47.16
N PHE A 543 -0.69 -10.32 -47.67
CA PHE A 543 0.60 -10.11 -46.99
C PHE A 543 0.37 -9.39 -45.66
N MET A 544 -0.31 -8.28 -45.67
CA MET A 544 -0.55 -7.47 -44.46
C MET A 544 -1.40 -8.17 -43.39
N ASN A 545 -2.34 -9.03 -43.82
CA ASN A 545 -3.17 -9.82 -42.87
C ASN A 545 -2.34 -10.93 -42.22
N GLY A 546 -1.32 -11.45 -42.92
CA GLY A 546 -0.36 -12.42 -42.36
C GLY A 546 0.87 -11.76 -41.71
N TYR A 547 0.98 -10.44 -41.77
CA TYR A 547 2.15 -9.72 -41.30
C TYR A 547 2.14 -9.62 -39.78
N MET A 548 3.17 -10.15 -39.16
CA MET A 548 3.33 -10.17 -37.67
C MET A 548 4.15 -9.00 -37.11
N GLY A 549 4.62 -8.14 -37.99
CA GLY A 549 5.46 -6.98 -37.70
C GLY A 549 6.79 -7.00 -38.48
N PRO A 550 7.49 -5.87 -38.52
CA PRO A 550 8.75 -5.77 -39.22
C PRO A 550 9.79 -6.74 -38.68
N THR A 551 10.43 -7.50 -39.60
CA THR A 551 11.47 -8.46 -39.24
C THR A 551 12.88 -7.90 -39.52
N GLY A 552 12.98 -6.72 -40.11
CA GLY A 552 14.25 -6.09 -40.48
C GLY A 552 14.89 -5.34 -39.31
N THR A 553 16.16 -5.67 -39.06
CA THR A 553 16.95 -5.05 -37.99
C THR A 553 17.77 -3.86 -38.43
N THR A 554 17.67 -3.45 -39.68
CA THR A 554 18.59 -2.47 -40.25
C THR A 554 17.92 -1.13 -40.55
N GLY A 555 18.23 -0.15 -39.75
CA GLY A 555 18.44 1.24 -40.16
C GLY A 555 17.25 2.11 -40.49
N SER A 556 16.02 1.61 -40.41
CA SER A 556 14.85 2.36 -40.81
C SER A 556 13.93 2.82 -39.67
N LEU A 557 14.38 2.68 -38.48
CA LEU A 557 13.55 2.92 -37.29
C LEU A 557 14.07 4.18 -36.57
N TYR A 558 13.99 5.28 -37.24
CA TYR A 558 14.46 6.58 -36.78
C TYR A 558 13.32 7.43 -36.25
N ASN A 559 13.60 8.25 -35.29
CA ASN A 559 12.74 9.28 -34.68
C ASN A 559 11.88 8.81 -33.50
N TYR A 560 12.41 7.95 -32.65
CA TYR A 560 11.88 7.78 -31.32
C TYR A 560 12.67 8.64 -30.35
N ASN A 561 11.95 9.40 -29.53
CA ASN A 561 12.55 10.13 -28.43
C ASN A 561 12.38 9.31 -27.14
N VAL A 562 13.43 9.20 -26.37
CA VAL A 562 13.39 8.66 -25.03
C VAL A 562 13.09 9.81 -24.07
N PHE A 563 12.04 9.68 -23.26
CA PHE A 563 11.59 10.75 -22.39
C PHE A 563 11.42 10.25 -20.95
N ASP A 564 11.67 11.11 -19.98
CA ASP A 564 11.19 10.89 -18.64
C ASP A 564 9.69 11.30 -18.57
N LEU A 565 8.84 10.34 -18.86
CA LEU A 565 7.40 10.54 -18.88
C LEU A 565 6.86 10.87 -17.49
N SER A 566 7.48 10.31 -16.44
CA SER A 566 7.02 10.54 -15.06
C SER A 566 7.15 12.01 -14.67
N ALA A 567 8.29 12.63 -14.95
CA ALA A 567 8.50 14.05 -14.71
C ALA A 567 7.59 14.92 -15.60
N SER A 568 7.42 14.53 -16.85
CA SER A 568 6.62 15.31 -17.81
C SER A 568 5.13 15.26 -17.52
N ILE A 569 4.59 14.11 -17.09
CA ILE A 569 3.19 13.98 -16.65
C ILE A 569 2.98 14.79 -15.38
N ALA A 570 3.88 14.68 -14.41
CA ALA A 570 3.79 15.38 -13.14
C ALA A 570 3.80 16.91 -13.32
N GLU A 571 4.55 17.41 -14.30
CA GLU A 571 4.66 18.85 -14.58
C GLU A 571 3.60 19.35 -15.59
N GLY A 572 2.75 18.47 -16.13
CA GLY A 572 1.73 18.82 -17.12
C GLY A 572 2.32 19.36 -18.44
N ARG A 573 3.58 19.01 -18.75
CA ARG A 573 4.29 19.39 -19.97
C ARG A 573 4.57 18.19 -20.86
N LEU A 574 4.95 18.46 -22.09
CA LEU A 574 5.39 17.41 -23.01
C LEU A 574 6.64 16.70 -22.48
N PRO A 575 6.78 15.39 -22.72
CA PRO A 575 7.96 14.64 -22.33
C PRO A 575 9.24 15.31 -22.82
N GLU A 576 10.19 15.50 -21.95
CA GLU A 576 11.54 15.94 -22.29
C GLU A 576 12.42 14.72 -22.64
N ALA A 577 13.49 14.98 -23.40
CA ALA A 577 14.43 13.94 -23.76
C ALA A 577 15.01 13.30 -22.46
N PHE A 578 15.01 11.99 -22.44
CA PHE A 578 15.50 11.21 -21.30
C PHE A 578 17.01 11.41 -21.12
N ASP A 579 17.43 11.76 -19.93
CA ASP A 579 18.84 11.76 -19.55
C ASP A 579 19.23 10.36 -19.04
N ALA A 580 20.01 9.64 -19.83
CA ALA A 580 20.47 8.30 -19.48
C ALA A 580 21.26 8.23 -18.18
N THR A 581 21.83 9.35 -17.72
CA THR A 581 22.56 9.42 -16.45
C THR A 581 21.65 9.46 -15.22
N GLN A 582 20.35 9.75 -15.41
CA GLN A 582 19.34 9.76 -14.33
C GLN A 582 18.57 8.44 -14.21
N SER A 583 18.84 7.47 -15.05
CA SER A 583 18.20 6.16 -15.02
C SER A 583 18.73 5.32 -13.86
N GLY A 584 18.25 5.56 -12.68
CA GLY A 584 18.55 4.72 -11.54
C GLY A 584 17.63 5.10 -10.40
N ALA A 585 17.06 4.12 -9.71
CA ALA A 585 16.48 4.39 -8.41
C ALA A 585 17.56 4.98 -7.50
N ASN A 586 17.27 6.10 -6.84
CA ASN A 586 18.21 6.64 -5.88
C ASN A 586 18.43 5.60 -4.78
N LYS A 587 19.69 5.40 -4.39
CA LYS A 587 20.05 4.53 -3.28
C LYS A 587 19.17 4.85 -2.07
N SER A 588 18.72 3.83 -1.40
CA SER A 588 17.87 3.99 -0.22
C SER A 588 18.57 4.80 0.87
N SER A 589 17.83 5.73 1.43
CA SER A 589 18.29 6.60 2.51
C SER A 589 17.26 6.65 3.62
N MET A 590 17.69 7.05 4.82
CA MET A 590 16.77 7.33 5.92
C MET A 590 15.93 8.58 5.62
N GLY A 591 14.64 8.52 5.90
CA GLY A 591 13.77 9.68 5.99
C GLY A 591 13.66 10.16 7.43
N THR A 592 13.23 11.40 7.59
CA THR A 592 13.01 11.99 8.91
C THR A 592 11.65 12.65 9.02
N VAL A 593 11.17 12.71 10.26
CA VAL A 593 10.01 13.50 10.65
C VAL A 593 10.44 14.43 11.77
N ASN A 594 10.33 15.72 11.53
CA ASN A 594 10.53 16.75 12.53
C ASN A 594 9.18 17.20 13.08
N GLN A 595 8.99 17.11 14.37
CA GLN A 595 7.74 17.47 15.05
C GLN A 595 8.01 18.40 16.22
N PHE A 596 7.31 19.52 16.26
CA PHE A 596 7.20 20.39 17.43
C PHE A 596 5.74 20.32 17.92
N GLU A 597 5.54 20.20 19.23
CA GLU A 597 4.21 20.10 19.83
C GLU A 597 4.11 20.91 21.10
N VAL A 598 2.97 21.60 21.29
CA VAL A 598 2.55 22.22 22.53
C VAL A 598 1.20 21.61 22.94
N GLY A 599 1.09 21.20 24.18
CA GLY A 599 -0.13 20.57 24.71
C GLY A 599 -0.55 21.10 26.06
N TYR A 600 -1.85 21.06 26.30
CA TYR A 600 -2.48 21.26 27.58
C TYR A 600 -3.34 20.07 27.92
N LYS A 601 -3.30 19.63 29.18
CA LYS A 601 -4.21 18.60 29.71
C LYS A 601 -4.60 19.01 31.15
N GLY A 602 -5.91 18.95 31.42
CA GLY A 602 -6.35 19.29 32.78
C GLY A 602 -7.85 19.20 33.03
N LEU A 603 -8.20 19.37 34.30
CA LEU A 603 -9.57 19.56 34.77
C LEU A 603 -9.84 21.05 34.94
N ILE A 604 -10.65 21.60 34.03
CA ILE A 604 -11.11 23.01 34.12
C ILE A 604 -12.02 23.20 35.32
N THR A 605 -12.88 22.21 35.57
CA THR A 605 -13.74 22.12 36.79
C THR A 605 -13.70 20.67 37.29
N ASP A 606 -14.29 20.39 38.45
CA ASP A 606 -14.38 19.02 38.99
C ASP A 606 -15.08 18.02 38.04
N LYS A 607 -15.76 18.52 37.00
CA LYS A 607 -16.57 17.74 36.08
C LYS A 607 -16.16 17.89 34.60
N LEU A 608 -15.22 18.78 34.29
CA LEU A 608 -14.88 19.11 32.91
C LEU A 608 -13.39 18.93 32.67
N ALA A 609 -13.04 17.90 31.91
CA ALA A 609 -11.70 17.66 31.43
C ALA A 609 -11.51 18.26 30.03
N LEU A 610 -10.35 18.86 29.78
CA LEU A 610 -9.95 19.39 28.47
C LEU A 610 -8.53 18.93 28.16
N THR A 611 -8.34 18.48 26.92
CA THR A 611 -7.02 18.25 26.32
C THR A 611 -6.94 19.03 25.01
N VAL A 612 -5.84 19.73 24.79
CA VAL A 612 -5.56 20.45 23.55
C VAL A 612 -4.11 20.18 23.17
N ASP A 613 -3.88 19.72 21.94
CA ASP A 613 -2.56 19.53 21.35
C ASP A 613 -2.48 20.31 20.04
N VAL A 614 -1.44 21.10 19.87
CA VAL A 614 -1.11 21.79 18.62
C VAL A 614 0.28 21.36 18.20
N TYR A 615 0.44 20.97 16.94
CA TYR A 615 1.68 20.40 16.45
C TYR A 615 2.04 20.88 15.04
N THR A 616 3.35 20.90 14.77
CA THR A 616 3.89 20.97 13.40
C THR A 616 4.43 19.61 13.01
N TYR A 617 4.48 19.36 11.72
CA TYR A 617 4.94 18.10 11.17
C TYR A 617 5.64 18.35 9.84
N ALA A 618 6.92 18.00 9.76
CA ALA A 618 7.68 18.08 8.52
C ALA A 618 8.36 16.74 8.24
N ARG A 619 8.03 16.12 7.12
CA ARG A 619 8.52 14.81 6.70
C ARG A 619 9.38 14.93 5.47
N THR A 620 10.55 14.31 5.49
CA THR A 620 11.45 14.14 4.34
C THR A 620 11.58 12.67 3.95
N GLY A 621 12.20 12.40 2.82
CA GLY A 621 12.51 11.03 2.43
C GLY A 621 11.26 10.24 2.01
N PHE A 622 10.52 10.75 1.04
CA PHE A 622 9.36 10.05 0.49
C PHE A 622 9.77 8.89 -0.40
N THR A 623 9.02 7.81 -0.30
CA THR A 623 9.01 6.75 -1.29
C THR A 623 7.75 6.90 -2.11
N ASN A 624 7.87 7.00 -3.42
CA ASN A 624 6.74 7.01 -4.34
C ASN A 624 6.89 5.88 -5.35
N PHE A 625 5.77 5.32 -5.74
CA PHE A 625 5.69 4.35 -6.82
C PHE A 625 5.75 5.11 -8.14
N THR A 626 6.72 4.78 -8.99
CA THR A 626 6.93 5.43 -10.27
C THR A 626 7.44 4.45 -11.30
N ALA A 627 7.32 4.79 -12.57
CA ALA A 627 8.05 4.10 -13.60
C ALA A 627 9.55 4.25 -13.34
N VAL A 628 10.28 3.15 -13.40
CA VAL A 628 11.73 3.10 -13.22
C VAL A 628 12.37 2.86 -14.58
N GLY A 629 13.30 3.69 -14.95
CA GLY A 629 14.00 3.59 -16.22
C GLY A 629 13.39 4.46 -17.33
N PRO A 630 13.98 4.41 -18.51
CA PRO A 630 13.58 5.26 -19.62
C PRO A 630 12.16 4.96 -20.05
N THR A 631 11.36 5.97 -20.11
CA THR A 631 10.06 5.92 -20.74
C THR A 631 10.24 6.28 -22.20
N ILE A 632 9.82 5.41 -23.10
CA ILE A 632 9.91 5.63 -24.53
C ILE A 632 8.56 6.16 -24.97
N ALA A 633 8.55 7.34 -25.54
CA ALA A 633 7.40 7.89 -26.22
C ALA A 633 7.62 7.81 -27.74
N LEU A 634 6.68 7.19 -28.43
CA LEU A 634 6.64 7.20 -29.89
C LEU A 634 5.94 8.49 -30.32
N VAL A 635 6.62 9.33 -31.08
CA VAL A 635 6.00 10.54 -31.66
C VAL A 635 5.11 10.12 -32.83
N GLY A 636 3.82 10.44 -32.77
CA GLY A 636 2.81 9.90 -33.69
C GLY A 636 3.14 10.07 -35.18
N ALA A 637 3.68 11.22 -35.59
CA ALA A 637 4.08 11.45 -36.99
C ALA A 637 5.28 10.57 -37.41
N ASP A 638 6.23 10.43 -36.52
CA ASP A 638 7.45 9.68 -36.77
C ASP A 638 7.19 8.16 -36.73
N VAL A 639 6.36 7.69 -35.79
CA VAL A 639 5.92 6.28 -35.73
C VAL A 639 5.25 5.86 -37.03
N LYS A 640 4.39 6.69 -37.59
CA LYS A 640 3.75 6.40 -38.88
C LYS A 640 4.78 6.24 -39.99
N THR A 641 5.76 7.14 -40.04
CA THR A 641 6.81 7.13 -41.06
C THR A 641 7.70 5.94 -40.89
N ASP A 642 8.10 5.61 -39.69
CA ASP A 642 9.03 4.51 -39.41
C ASP A 642 8.35 3.15 -39.54
N LEU A 643 7.13 3.01 -39.05
CA LEU A 643 6.32 1.80 -39.30
C LEU A 643 6.10 1.57 -40.79
N LYS A 644 5.78 2.62 -41.52
CA LYS A 644 5.65 2.57 -42.97
C LYS A 644 6.96 2.10 -43.63
N ASN A 645 8.07 2.70 -43.26
CA ASN A 645 9.37 2.36 -43.81
C ASN A 645 9.81 0.92 -43.51
N ALA A 646 9.55 0.46 -42.27
CA ALA A 646 9.84 -0.91 -41.85
C ALA A 646 8.95 -1.93 -42.60
N VAL A 647 7.64 -1.68 -42.68
CA VAL A 647 6.71 -2.52 -43.44
C VAL A 647 7.10 -2.55 -44.93
N MET A 648 7.49 -1.39 -45.49
CA MET A 648 7.98 -1.31 -46.86
C MET A 648 9.25 -2.12 -47.10
N ALA A 649 10.20 -2.07 -46.18
CA ALA A 649 11.41 -2.86 -46.24
C ALA A 649 11.10 -4.37 -46.27
N ASP A 650 10.18 -4.82 -45.42
CA ASP A 650 9.76 -6.21 -45.36
C ASP A 650 8.99 -6.65 -46.62
N VAL A 651 8.07 -5.80 -47.11
CA VAL A 651 7.40 -6.05 -48.41
C VAL A 651 8.39 -6.18 -49.56
N MET A 652 9.39 -5.30 -49.59
CA MET A 652 10.43 -5.31 -50.62
C MET A 652 11.46 -6.43 -50.44
N ALA A 653 11.57 -7.04 -49.29
CA ALA A 653 12.38 -8.21 -49.02
C ALA A 653 11.68 -9.53 -49.40
N ASP A 654 10.34 -9.54 -49.53
CA ASP A 654 9.56 -10.73 -49.85
C ASP A 654 9.67 -11.04 -51.39
N PRO A 655 10.30 -12.15 -51.78
CA PRO A 655 10.47 -12.52 -53.20
C PRO A 655 9.13 -12.70 -53.93
N THR A 656 8.11 -13.15 -53.22
CA THR A 656 6.77 -13.41 -53.80
C THR A 656 6.06 -12.09 -54.09
N MET A 657 6.18 -11.13 -53.17
CA MET A 657 5.64 -9.79 -53.37
C MET A 657 6.38 -9.08 -54.52
N ILE A 658 7.71 -9.11 -54.54
CA ILE A 658 8.51 -8.52 -55.65
C ILE A 658 8.09 -9.12 -56.99
N ALA A 659 8.01 -10.46 -57.13
CA ALA A 659 7.60 -11.13 -58.36
C ALA A 659 6.18 -10.73 -58.79
N THR A 660 5.23 -10.72 -57.86
CA THR A 660 3.82 -10.35 -58.10
C THR A 660 3.68 -8.92 -58.58
N VAL A 661 4.37 -8.02 -57.91
CA VAL A 661 4.34 -6.59 -58.22
C VAL A 661 5.05 -6.32 -59.57
N THR A 662 6.18 -6.96 -59.83
CA THR A 662 6.91 -6.83 -61.10
C THR A 662 6.09 -7.34 -62.28
N ALA A 663 5.48 -8.55 -62.12
CA ALA A 663 4.59 -9.10 -63.16
C ALA A 663 3.40 -8.20 -63.46
N GLY A 664 2.78 -7.67 -62.45
CA GLY A 664 1.61 -6.84 -62.61
C GLY A 664 1.92 -5.45 -63.15
N THR A 665 3.03 -4.83 -62.71
CA THR A 665 3.50 -3.57 -63.28
C THR A 665 3.83 -3.76 -64.76
N THR A 666 4.46 -4.84 -65.13
CA THR A 666 4.73 -5.19 -66.56
C THR A 666 3.43 -5.38 -67.31
N ALA A 667 2.44 -6.07 -66.81
CA ALA A 667 1.12 -6.22 -67.41
C ALA A 667 0.38 -4.89 -67.60
N PHE A 668 0.43 -4.01 -66.59
CA PHE A 668 -0.18 -2.66 -66.67
C PHE A 668 0.46 -1.81 -67.75
N TYR A 669 1.80 -1.76 -67.83
CA TYR A 669 2.48 -0.99 -68.88
C TYR A 669 2.21 -1.55 -70.26
N THR A 670 2.16 -2.89 -70.40
CA THR A 670 1.86 -3.56 -71.68
C THR A 670 0.42 -3.29 -72.12
N ALA A 671 -0.54 -3.37 -71.20
CA ALA A 671 -1.96 -3.11 -71.49
C ALA A 671 -2.26 -1.67 -71.86
N ASN A 672 -1.46 -0.73 -71.40
CA ASN A 672 -1.66 0.70 -71.65
C ASN A 672 -0.72 1.22 -72.74
N SER A 673 -0.01 0.35 -73.45
CA SER A 673 0.92 0.73 -74.54
C SER A 673 1.99 1.74 -74.14
N LEU A 674 2.42 1.70 -72.88
CA LEU A 674 3.46 2.56 -72.37
C LEU A 674 4.84 1.94 -72.67
N PRO A 675 5.84 2.78 -73.02
CA PRO A 675 7.14 2.26 -73.47
C PRO A 675 7.85 1.54 -72.33
N ALA A 676 8.29 0.33 -72.59
CA ALA A 676 9.07 -0.54 -71.67
C ALA A 676 10.48 -0.02 -71.34
N ALA A 677 10.88 1.11 -71.86
CA ALA A 677 12.18 1.74 -71.65
C ALA A 677 12.21 2.58 -70.39
N GLY A 678 12.18 1.92 -69.28
CA GLY A 678 12.24 2.57 -67.94
C GLY A 678 12.18 1.59 -66.81
N ILE A 679 12.17 0.31 -67.13
CA ILE A 679 12.04 -0.75 -66.10
C ILE A 679 13.23 -0.86 -65.13
N PRO A 680 14.45 -0.40 -65.37
CA PRO A 680 15.44 -0.29 -64.32
C PRO A 680 15.06 0.67 -63.18
N GLY A 681 14.04 1.57 -63.43
CA GLY A 681 13.47 2.47 -62.41
C GLY A 681 12.06 2.12 -62.00
N ALA A 682 11.47 0.99 -62.47
CA ALA A 682 10.08 0.58 -62.09
C ALA A 682 9.91 0.26 -60.59
N VAL A 683 10.99 0.14 -59.87
CA VAL A 683 10.99 0.08 -58.41
C VAL A 683 10.61 1.44 -57.82
N ASP A 684 10.95 2.57 -58.49
CA ASP A 684 10.65 3.91 -57.96
C ASP A 684 9.16 4.29 -57.94
N PRO A 685 8.36 4.10 -59.00
CA PRO A 685 6.94 4.30 -58.99
C PRO A 685 6.22 3.34 -58.03
N LEU A 686 6.75 2.12 -57.88
CA LEU A 686 6.20 1.16 -56.95
C LEU A 686 6.48 1.52 -55.50
N ASN A 687 7.73 1.89 -55.22
CA ASN A 687 8.09 2.42 -53.89
C ASN A 687 7.22 3.64 -53.51
N VAL A 688 7.02 4.58 -54.45
CA VAL A 688 6.17 5.72 -54.24
C VAL A 688 4.71 5.30 -54.08
N SER A 689 4.22 4.30 -54.81
CA SER A 689 2.82 3.89 -54.74
C SER A 689 2.49 3.05 -53.50
N ILE A 690 3.39 2.15 -53.14
CA ILE A 690 3.28 1.39 -51.89
C ILE A 690 3.53 2.33 -50.71
N ALA A 691 4.51 3.21 -50.79
CA ALA A 691 4.73 4.23 -49.78
C ALA A 691 3.53 5.15 -49.61
N LYS A 692 2.82 5.51 -50.70
CA LYS A 692 1.54 6.24 -50.60
C LYS A 692 0.40 5.36 -50.15
N ALA A 693 0.33 4.08 -50.50
CA ALA A 693 -0.70 3.18 -50.00
C ALA A 693 -0.52 2.86 -48.51
N LEU A 694 0.70 2.70 -48.08
CA LEU A 694 1.04 2.51 -46.68
C LEU A 694 1.20 3.84 -45.90
N GLY A 695 1.68 4.93 -46.56
CA GLY A 695 1.70 6.27 -46.03
C GLY A 695 0.34 6.91 -46.00
N GLY A 696 -0.59 6.34 -46.70
CA GLY A 696 -1.99 6.67 -46.76
C GLY A 696 -2.84 5.96 -45.69
N LEU A 697 -2.30 5.36 -44.69
CA LEU A 697 -3.02 5.29 -43.41
C LEU A 697 -3.30 6.72 -42.88
N GLY A 698 -2.71 7.74 -43.50
CA GLY A 698 -2.98 9.16 -43.23
C GLY A 698 -3.38 10.05 -44.40
N SER A 699 -3.33 9.64 -45.68
CA SER A 699 -3.64 10.53 -46.82
C SER A 699 -4.01 9.90 -48.15
N ILE A 700 -4.71 8.72 -48.12
CA ILE A 700 -5.30 8.25 -49.37
C ILE A 700 -6.68 8.90 -49.52
N ALA A 701 -6.79 9.73 -50.55
CA ALA A 701 -7.98 10.40 -50.97
C ALA A 701 -8.58 11.39 -49.98
N GLY A 702 -8.10 12.63 -50.04
CA GLY A 702 -8.76 13.80 -49.56
C GLY A 702 -9.78 13.54 -48.47
N ASP A 703 -9.38 13.60 -47.24
CA ASP A 703 -10.20 13.71 -46.01
C ASP A 703 -11.19 12.57 -45.66
N THR A 704 -11.19 11.43 -46.32
CA THR A 704 -12.22 10.42 -46.07
C THR A 704 -11.68 9.02 -45.65
N PHE A 705 -10.40 8.79 -45.64
CA PHE A 705 -9.84 7.50 -45.23
C PHE A 705 -8.77 7.62 -44.15
N VAL A 706 -9.14 7.31 -42.93
CA VAL A 706 -8.29 7.32 -41.73
C VAL A 706 -7.45 8.61 -41.68
N GLY A 707 -8.11 9.71 -41.50
CA GLY A 707 -7.49 11.02 -41.26
C GLY A 707 -6.73 11.06 -39.95
N ASP A 708 -5.84 12.01 -39.79
CA ASP A 708 -5.09 12.25 -38.57
C ASP A 708 -6.01 12.31 -37.33
N ASP A 709 -7.24 12.81 -37.48
CA ASP A 709 -8.24 12.84 -36.42
C ASP A 709 -8.75 11.45 -35.99
N GLN A 710 -8.79 10.48 -36.90
CA GLN A 710 -9.23 9.12 -36.57
C GLN A 710 -8.11 8.31 -35.93
N ILE A 711 -6.86 8.53 -36.32
CA ILE A 711 -5.71 7.98 -35.62
C ILE A 711 -5.54 8.66 -34.27
N ALA A 712 -5.71 9.98 -34.18
CA ALA A 712 -5.73 10.71 -32.91
C ALA A 712 -6.86 10.22 -32.00
N GLY A 713 -8.06 9.96 -32.53
CA GLY A 713 -9.17 9.36 -31.79
C GLY A 713 -8.89 7.92 -31.32
N LEU A 714 -8.22 7.13 -32.13
CA LEU A 714 -7.78 5.77 -31.78
C LEU A 714 -6.70 5.79 -30.70
N LEU A 715 -5.74 6.69 -30.83
CA LEU A 715 -4.70 6.94 -29.85
C LEU A 715 -5.29 7.46 -28.52
N ALA A 716 -6.26 8.36 -28.58
CA ALA A 716 -6.99 8.84 -27.42
C ALA A 716 -7.78 7.71 -26.72
N ALA A 717 -8.42 6.82 -27.50
CA ALA A 717 -9.13 5.65 -26.95
C ALA A 717 -8.20 4.61 -26.30
N THR A 718 -6.90 4.64 -26.64
CA THR A 718 -5.88 3.81 -26.00
C THR A 718 -5.14 4.49 -24.84
N GLY A 719 -5.60 5.67 -24.44
CA GLY A 719 -4.96 6.49 -23.38
C GLY A 719 -3.78 7.34 -23.87
N ILE A 720 -3.60 7.45 -25.16
CA ILE A 720 -2.57 8.32 -25.75
C ILE A 720 -3.16 9.72 -25.87
N ASN A 721 -2.43 10.74 -25.43
CA ASN A 721 -2.89 12.12 -25.51
C ASN A 721 -3.03 12.61 -26.96
N ASN A 722 -3.77 13.69 -27.15
CA ASN A 722 -4.06 14.29 -28.47
C ASN A 722 -2.82 14.77 -29.24
N ASP A 723 -1.65 14.78 -28.63
CA ASP A 723 -0.41 15.30 -29.21
C ASP A 723 0.39 14.23 -29.97
N GLY A 724 -0.14 13.02 -30.07
CA GLY A 724 0.43 11.96 -30.90
C GLY A 724 1.57 11.17 -30.25
N TYR A 725 1.69 11.22 -28.93
CA TYR A 725 2.65 10.40 -28.19
C TYR A 725 2.01 9.07 -27.77
N LEU A 726 2.67 7.98 -28.06
CA LEU A 726 2.37 6.68 -27.51
C LEU A 726 3.30 6.47 -26.29
N PRO A 727 2.82 6.57 -25.06
CA PRO A 727 3.66 6.26 -23.90
C PRO A 727 3.93 4.76 -23.91
N ILE A 728 5.17 4.39 -24.13
CA ILE A 728 5.66 3.04 -23.93
C ILE A 728 6.59 3.13 -22.74
N PHE A 729 6.20 2.46 -21.66
CA PHE A 729 7.04 2.35 -20.49
C PHE A 729 8.37 1.70 -20.87
N GLY A 730 9.46 2.16 -20.27
CA GLY A 730 10.77 1.61 -20.51
C GLY A 730 10.72 0.09 -20.39
N ALA A 731 11.10 -0.57 -21.47
CA ALA A 731 11.10 -2.01 -21.54
C ALA A 731 12.51 -2.46 -21.86
N TRP A 732 12.98 -3.52 -21.26
CA TRP A 732 14.24 -4.14 -21.67
C TRP A 732 14.02 -5.51 -22.27
N GLU A 733 14.95 -5.89 -23.12
CA GLU A 733 14.94 -7.21 -23.73
C GLU A 733 14.99 -8.33 -22.71
N SER A 734 14.42 -9.46 -23.09
CA SER A 734 14.46 -10.67 -22.27
C SER A 734 15.88 -11.15 -21.97
N SER A 735 16.83 -10.88 -22.84
CA SER A 735 18.25 -11.20 -22.64
C SER A 735 18.90 -10.27 -21.60
N ALA A 736 18.43 -9.05 -21.50
CA ALA A 736 18.76 -8.08 -20.45
C ALA A 736 17.80 -8.16 -19.27
N SER A 737 16.68 -8.86 -19.42
CA SER A 737 15.79 -9.14 -18.32
C SER A 737 16.51 -10.03 -17.32
N PRO A 738 16.52 -9.61 -16.03
CA PRO A 738 17.12 -10.43 -14.99
C PRO A 738 16.52 -11.83 -14.87
N LYS A 739 15.39 -12.08 -15.50
CA LYS A 739 14.65 -13.35 -15.41
C LYS A 739 14.94 -14.32 -16.55
N GLY A 740 15.47 -13.85 -17.67
CA GLY A 740 15.82 -14.71 -18.81
C GLY A 740 14.65 -15.53 -19.36
N ASP A 741 13.43 -15.04 -19.23
CA ASP A 741 12.19 -15.75 -19.55
C ASP A 741 11.66 -15.48 -20.97
N GLY A 742 12.32 -14.61 -21.72
CA GLY A 742 11.90 -14.23 -23.07
C GLY A 742 10.78 -13.17 -23.10
N ILE A 743 10.41 -12.61 -21.97
CA ILE A 743 9.37 -11.58 -21.82
C ILE A 743 10.03 -10.22 -21.62
N VAL A 744 9.49 -9.19 -22.25
CA VAL A 744 9.91 -7.81 -22.02
C VAL A 744 9.26 -7.31 -20.72
N HIS A 745 10.08 -6.84 -19.81
CA HIS A 745 9.60 -6.31 -18.53
C HIS A 745 9.67 -4.79 -18.52
N SER A 746 8.49 -4.13 -18.44
CA SER A 746 8.42 -2.69 -18.21
C SER A 746 8.62 -2.41 -16.74
N PRO A 747 9.69 -1.72 -16.33
CA PRO A 747 9.98 -1.52 -14.94
C PRO A 747 9.04 -0.48 -14.31
N ALA A 748 8.51 -0.85 -13.17
CA ALA A 748 7.89 0.08 -12.23
C ALA A 748 8.53 -0.18 -10.87
N GLY A 749 8.53 0.81 -9.99
CA GLY A 749 9.17 0.58 -8.71
C GLY A 749 9.04 1.70 -7.72
N TYR A 750 9.59 1.45 -6.57
CA TYR A 750 9.66 2.42 -5.50
C TYR A 750 10.88 3.31 -5.69
N ARG A 751 10.64 4.60 -5.85
CA ARG A 751 11.70 5.62 -5.91
C ARG A 751 11.67 6.47 -4.68
N ARG A 752 12.84 6.71 -4.09
CA ARG A 752 13.00 7.58 -2.93
C ARG A 752 13.42 8.99 -3.32
N PHE A 753 12.74 9.95 -2.73
CA PHE A 753 12.99 11.39 -2.91
C PHE A 753 13.48 11.94 -1.57
N GLY A 754 14.83 11.92 -1.38
CA GLY A 754 15.47 12.21 -0.10
C GLY A 754 15.32 13.66 0.36
N ASP A 755 15.36 14.60 -0.57
CA ASP A 755 15.40 16.04 -0.29
C ASP A 755 14.00 16.69 -0.29
N ALA A 756 12.99 15.99 -0.82
CA ALA A 756 11.61 16.50 -0.81
C ALA A 756 11.05 16.53 0.62
N THR A 757 10.40 17.62 0.97
CA THR A 757 9.81 17.83 2.29
C THR A 757 8.30 18.06 2.15
N ARG A 758 7.51 17.48 3.04
CA ARG A 758 6.09 17.76 3.20
C ARG A 758 5.82 18.25 4.61
N SER A 759 5.31 19.46 4.72
CA SER A 759 5.06 20.10 6.01
C SER A 759 3.60 20.49 6.20
N HIS A 760 3.10 20.35 7.41
CA HIS A 760 1.79 20.82 7.84
C HIS A 760 1.79 21.06 9.35
N TYR A 761 0.75 21.70 9.84
CA TYR A 761 0.45 21.83 11.26
C TYR A 761 -0.99 21.40 11.51
N GLY A 762 -1.26 21.04 12.75
CA GLY A 762 -2.58 20.57 13.12
C GLY A 762 -2.88 20.72 14.60
N SER A 763 -4.10 20.38 14.95
CA SER A 763 -4.55 20.38 16.35
C SER A 763 -5.50 19.23 16.64
N ASP A 764 -5.36 18.68 17.85
CA ASP A 764 -6.28 17.70 18.43
C ASP A 764 -6.88 18.29 19.70
N VAL A 765 -8.20 18.23 19.85
CA VAL A 765 -8.93 18.73 21.01
C VAL A 765 -9.83 17.63 21.53
N SER A 766 -9.89 17.45 22.86
CA SER A 766 -10.84 16.55 23.53
C SER A 766 -11.46 17.22 24.74
N LEU A 767 -12.77 17.08 24.87
CA LEU A 767 -13.58 17.60 25.95
C LEU A 767 -14.42 16.46 26.55
N GLU A 768 -14.38 16.30 27.88
CA GLU A 768 -15.20 15.34 28.60
C GLU A 768 -15.90 16.01 29.75
N TYR A 769 -17.22 15.83 29.85
CA TYR A 769 -18.05 16.34 30.92
C TYR A 769 -18.71 15.18 31.68
N TYR A 770 -18.29 15.01 32.93
CA TYR A 770 -18.81 14.02 33.85
C TYR A 770 -20.10 14.52 34.49
N ALA A 771 -21.22 14.35 33.79
CA ALA A 771 -22.53 14.83 34.25
C ALA A 771 -22.91 14.16 35.58
N THR A 772 -22.70 12.85 35.68
CA THR A 772 -22.82 12.03 36.90
C THR A 772 -21.69 10.99 36.91
N ASP A 773 -21.59 10.20 38.00
CA ASP A 773 -20.62 9.08 38.08
C ASP A 773 -20.83 8.00 36.99
N ALA A 774 -22.02 7.98 36.39
CA ALA A 774 -22.38 7.00 35.38
C ALA A 774 -22.51 7.59 33.97
N ILE A 775 -22.69 8.90 33.82
CA ILE A 775 -22.93 9.53 32.50
C ILE A 775 -21.81 10.50 32.17
N THR A 776 -21.16 10.25 31.07
CA THR A 776 -20.15 11.12 30.45
C THR A 776 -20.64 11.63 29.11
N LEU A 777 -20.60 12.95 28.92
CA LEU A 777 -20.72 13.60 27.61
C LEU A 777 -19.32 13.91 27.12
N TRP A 778 -19.02 13.58 25.89
CA TRP A 778 -17.69 13.82 25.33
C TRP A 778 -17.75 14.32 23.89
N ALA A 779 -16.75 15.10 23.52
CA ALA A 779 -16.53 15.54 22.16
C ALA A 779 -15.04 15.65 21.89
N ASN A 780 -14.61 15.36 20.67
CA ASN A 780 -13.26 15.61 20.22
C ASN A 780 -13.24 16.04 18.76
N GLY A 781 -12.15 16.67 18.36
CA GLY A 781 -11.93 17.09 16.98
C GLY A 781 -10.45 17.13 16.66
N SER A 782 -10.16 16.93 15.40
CA SER A 782 -8.81 17.01 14.84
C SER A 782 -8.86 17.78 13.54
N TRP A 783 -7.91 18.68 13.36
CA TRP A 783 -7.78 19.51 12.18
C TRP A 783 -6.33 19.58 11.71
N VAL A 784 -6.13 19.62 10.38
CA VAL A 784 -4.82 19.82 9.75
C VAL A 784 -4.88 21.00 8.78
N SER A 785 -3.77 21.71 8.62
CA SER A 785 -3.70 22.94 7.82
C SER A 785 -3.91 22.69 6.33
N GLN A 786 -3.45 21.55 5.83
CA GLN A 786 -3.57 21.16 4.43
C GLN A 786 -3.48 19.64 4.28
N THR A 787 -4.02 19.14 3.19
CA THR A 787 -4.08 17.70 2.86
C THR A 787 -3.44 17.37 1.51
N ASP A 788 -3.10 18.38 0.74
CA ASP A 788 -2.54 18.29 -0.61
C ASP A 788 -1.42 19.29 -0.82
N TRP A 789 -0.44 18.91 -1.61
CA TRP A 789 0.71 19.72 -2.02
C TRP A 789 0.87 19.60 -3.53
N ALA A 790 0.92 20.73 -4.22
CA ALA A 790 1.22 20.78 -5.63
C ALA A 790 2.71 20.52 -5.90
N ILE A 791 3.05 20.22 -7.14
CA ILE A 791 4.44 20.13 -7.58
C ILE A 791 5.13 21.48 -7.35
N GLY A 792 6.30 21.44 -6.71
CA GLY A 792 7.07 22.62 -6.33
C GLY A 792 6.74 23.17 -4.95
N ASP A 793 5.64 22.76 -4.30
CA ASP A 793 5.41 23.07 -2.90
C ASP A 793 6.42 22.30 -2.03
N ASP A 794 7.06 22.98 -1.10
CA ASP A 794 8.09 22.38 -0.22
C ASP A 794 9.19 21.60 -1.00
N ASP A 795 9.51 22.03 -2.25
CA ASP A 795 10.44 21.37 -3.17
C ASP A 795 10.03 19.94 -3.58
N LEU A 796 8.74 19.61 -3.52
CA LEU A 796 8.22 18.31 -3.94
C LEU A 796 8.25 18.18 -5.48
N PRO A 797 8.88 17.14 -6.02
CA PRO A 797 8.92 16.88 -7.47
C PRO A 797 7.65 16.16 -7.98
N PHE A 798 6.66 15.93 -7.12
CA PHE A 798 5.40 15.25 -7.42
C PHE A 798 4.28 15.80 -6.53
N GLU A 799 3.03 15.62 -6.93
CA GLU A 799 1.89 15.91 -6.07
C GLU A 799 1.86 14.96 -4.87
N ALA A 800 1.75 15.50 -3.68
CA ALA A 800 1.66 14.71 -2.45
C ALA A 800 0.33 14.95 -1.74
N TYR A 801 -0.17 13.92 -1.09
CA TYR A 801 -1.43 13.93 -0.36
C TYR A 801 -1.25 13.36 1.05
N LEU A 802 -1.95 13.94 2.02
CA LEU A 802 -1.98 13.41 3.39
C LEU A 802 -2.85 12.16 3.48
N VAL A 803 -3.80 12.00 2.57
CA VAL A 803 -4.79 10.90 2.53
C VAL A 803 -5.56 10.80 3.85
N SER A 804 -6.02 11.94 4.32
CA SER A 804 -6.76 12.10 5.58
C SER A 804 -7.73 13.27 5.43
N PRO A 805 -8.91 13.22 6.06
CA PRO A 805 -9.80 14.36 6.18
C PRO A 805 -9.09 15.56 6.80
N GLN A 806 -9.35 16.77 6.27
CA GLN A 806 -8.82 18.01 6.84
C GLN A 806 -9.41 18.28 8.23
N LEU A 807 -10.71 18.07 8.37
CA LEU A 807 -11.42 18.16 9.64
C LEU A 807 -12.13 16.84 9.94
N LYS A 808 -12.02 16.38 11.15
CA LYS A 808 -12.78 15.26 11.69
C LYS A 808 -13.17 15.56 13.13
N TYR A 809 -14.41 15.25 13.48
CA TYR A 809 -14.88 15.42 14.85
C TYR A 809 -15.88 14.34 15.25
N ARG A 810 -15.92 14.09 16.51
CA ARG A 810 -16.77 13.07 17.13
C ARG A 810 -17.38 13.61 18.40
N ALA A 811 -18.58 13.16 18.72
CA ALA A 811 -19.25 13.49 19.98
C ALA A 811 -20.13 12.33 20.42
N GLY A 812 -20.31 12.19 21.70
CA GLY A 812 -21.14 11.09 22.20
C GLY A 812 -21.54 11.23 23.66
N ILE A 813 -22.37 10.27 24.05
CA ILE A 813 -22.85 10.08 25.42
C ILE A 813 -22.54 8.63 25.80
N THR A 814 -21.90 8.43 26.95
CA THR A 814 -21.61 7.11 27.50
C THR A 814 -22.31 6.96 28.83
N LEU A 815 -23.00 5.84 29.01
CA LEU A 815 -23.55 5.36 30.26
C LEU A 815 -22.72 4.17 30.76
N ALA A 816 -22.02 4.30 31.87
CA ALA A 816 -21.13 3.29 32.43
C ALA A 816 -21.57 2.89 33.84
N GLN A 817 -22.47 1.91 33.96
CA GLN A 817 -22.95 1.40 35.26
C GLN A 817 -22.35 0.00 35.52
N GLY A 818 -21.97 -0.26 36.76
CA GLY A 818 -21.47 -1.56 37.20
C GLY A 818 -22.53 -2.67 37.17
N LYS A 819 -23.80 -2.30 37.25
CA LYS A 819 -25.00 -3.18 37.20
C LYS A 819 -26.11 -2.46 36.45
N GLY A 820 -26.99 -3.23 35.78
CA GLY A 820 -28.08 -2.66 35.01
C GLY A 820 -27.63 -2.24 33.61
N TYR A 821 -28.24 -1.18 33.10
CA TYR A 821 -27.98 -0.73 31.74
C TYR A 821 -26.63 -0.02 31.60
N PHE A 822 -25.95 -0.26 30.49
CA PHE A 822 -24.75 0.45 30.03
C PHE A 822 -24.79 0.63 28.53
N GLY A 823 -23.93 1.49 27.99
CA GLY A 823 -23.81 1.69 26.55
C GLY A 823 -23.64 3.15 26.18
N GLY A 824 -23.93 3.49 24.95
CA GLY A 824 -23.76 4.85 24.46
C GLY A 824 -24.25 5.05 23.04
N ILE A 825 -24.19 6.30 22.61
CA ILE A 825 -24.36 6.72 21.24
C ILE A 825 -23.25 7.70 20.89
N SER A 826 -22.69 7.55 19.72
CA SER A 826 -21.68 8.47 19.20
C SER A 826 -21.99 8.88 17.77
N PHE A 827 -21.58 10.09 17.45
CA PHE A 827 -21.59 10.68 16.13
C PHE A 827 -20.15 10.89 15.65
N GLN A 828 -19.91 10.60 14.39
CA GLN A 828 -18.63 10.82 13.70
C GLN A 828 -18.88 11.63 12.43
N HIS A 829 -18.06 12.66 12.22
CA HIS A 829 -17.92 13.36 10.96
C HIS A 829 -16.47 13.32 10.50
N ASP A 830 -16.25 12.98 9.22
CA ASP A 830 -14.97 13.10 8.54
C ASP A 830 -15.22 13.83 7.21
N ASP A 831 -14.46 14.91 6.93
CA ASP A 831 -14.50 15.61 5.64
C ASP A 831 -14.08 14.68 4.49
N SER A 832 -14.44 15.06 3.27
CA SER A 832 -13.92 14.43 2.06
C SER A 832 -12.42 14.65 1.93
N PHE A 833 -11.73 13.73 1.26
CA PHE A 833 -10.30 13.86 0.96
C PHE A 833 -9.94 13.12 -0.33
N TYR A 834 -8.82 13.50 -0.93
CA TYR A 834 -8.30 12.87 -2.13
C TYR A 834 -7.20 11.86 -1.80
N SER A 835 -7.19 10.75 -2.54
CA SER A 835 -6.14 9.73 -2.50
C SER A 835 -5.49 9.61 -3.88
N ASN A 836 -4.15 9.52 -3.93
CA ASN A 836 -3.38 9.22 -5.13
C ASN A 836 -2.33 8.15 -4.82
N GLN A 837 -2.80 6.92 -4.59
CA GLN A 837 -1.93 5.82 -4.17
C GLN A 837 -2.15 4.60 -5.05
N GLY A 838 -1.46 4.57 -6.17
CA GLY A 838 -1.52 3.46 -7.10
C GLY A 838 -2.95 3.18 -7.57
N TYR A 839 -3.48 2.05 -7.18
CA TYR A 839 -4.84 1.60 -7.50
C TYR A 839 -5.95 2.48 -6.88
N TYR A 840 -5.65 3.17 -5.77
CA TYR A 840 -6.63 3.87 -4.92
C TYR A 840 -6.55 5.37 -5.18
N ARG A 841 -6.95 5.76 -6.38
CA ARG A 841 -6.91 7.14 -6.83
C ARG A 841 -8.32 7.71 -6.98
N GLY A 842 -8.58 8.86 -6.37
CA GLY A 842 -9.86 9.55 -6.44
C GLY A 842 -10.27 10.20 -5.13
N ASN A 843 -11.49 10.73 -5.11
CA ASN A 843 -12.08 11.34 -3.93
C ASN A 843 -12.76 10.30 -3.04
N THR A 844 -12.56 10.42 -1.74
CA THR A 844 -13.37 9.77 -0.71
C THR A 844 -14.37 10.81 -0.21
N ASP A 845 -15.65 10.46 -0.25
CA ASP A 845 -16.72 11.37 0.16
C ASP A 845 -16.73 11.62 1.68
N GLU A 846 -17.29 12.75 2.08
CA GLU A 846 -17.54 13.02 3.48
C GLU A 846 -18.48 11.97 4.09
N LYS A 847 -18.29 11.68 5.36
CA LYS A 847 -19.15 10.73 6.06
C LYS A 847 -19.65 11.26 7.39
N ASN A 848 -20.92 10.96 7.67
CA ASN A 848 -21.64 11.32 8.89
C ASN A 848 -22.24 10.05 9.48
N LEU A 849 -21.56 9.42 10.44
CA LEU A 849 -21.92 8.12 10.96
C LEU A 849 -22.41 8.21 12.40
N PHE A 850 -23.39 7.39 12.73
CA PHE A 850 -23.84 7.19 14.11
C PHE A 850 -23.60 5.75 14.52
N ASP A 851 -22.93 5.56 15.64
CA ASP A 851 -22.77 4.25 16.28
C ASP A 851 -23.55 4.26 17.61
N ALA A 852 -24.16 3.14 17.97
CA ALA A 852 -24.84 2.99 19.23
C ALA A 852 -24.65 1.59 19.81
N ASN A 853 -24.57 1.51 21.13
CA ASN A 853 -24.66 0.24 21.82
C ASN A 853 -25.54 0.36 23.06
N ILE A 854 -26.21 -0.74 23.40
CA ILE A 854 -26.97 -0.90 24.63
C ILE A 854 -26.70 -2.27 25.20
N GLY A 855 -26.32 -2.31 26.43
CA GLY A 855 -26.10 -3.55 27.17
C GLY A 855 -26.77 -3.56 28.53
N TYR A 856 -26.81 -4.76 29.10
CA TYR A 856 -27.35 -4.99 30.44
C TYR A 856 -26.48 -5.97 31.22
N ARG A 857 -26.03 -5.57 32.41
CA ARG A 857 -25.30 -6.42 33.36
C ARG A 857 -26.26 -6.94 34.39
N PHE A 858 -26.39 -8.24 34.47
CA PHE A 858 -27.26 -8.91 35.43
C PHE A 858 -26.65 -8.94 36.81
N ASP A 859 -27.49 -9.09 37.81
CA ASP A 859 -27.08 -9.22 39.21
C ASP A 859 -27.67 -10.50 39.85
N LYS A 860 -27.42 -10.69 41.16
CA LYS A 860 -27.90 -11.86 41.97
C LYS A 860 -27.44 -13.18 41.36
N SER A 861 -28.39 -14.06 41.00
CA SER A 861 -28.13 -15.40 40.48
C SER A 861 -27.45 -15.43 39.08
N LEU A 862 -27.50 -14.32 38.36
CA LEU A 862 -26.86 -14.13 37.07
C LEU A 862 -25.72 -13.11 37.16
N SER A 863 -25.18 -12.87 38.36
CA SER A 863 -23.98 -12.02 38.50
C SER A 863 -22.84 -12.54 37.64
N GLY A 864 -22.16 -11.64 36.91
CA GLY A 864 -21.11 -11.99 35.92
C GLY A 864 -21.62 -12.21 34.49
N PHE A 865 -22.95 -12.26 34.29
CA PHE A 865 -23.50 -12.30 32.93
C PHE A 865 -23.86 -10.90 32.44
N SER A 866 -23.57 -10.63 31.21
CA SER A 866 -23.99 -9.41 30.50
C SER A 866 -24.31 -9.70 29.03
N VAL A 867 -25.16 -8.87 28.46
CA VAL A 867 -25.42 -8.83 27.01
C VAL A 867 -25.19 -7.41 26.51
N ASN A 868 -24.66 -7.28 25.30
CA ASN A 868 -24.45 -6.00 24.62
C ASN A 868 -24.91 -6.13 23.17
N LEU A 869 -25.73 -5.19 22.71
CA LEU A 869 -26.15 -5.06 21.32
C LEU A 869 -25.48 -3.79 20.77
N THR A 870 -24.71 -3.92 19.72
CA THR A 870 -24.01 -2.83 19.06
C THR A 870 -24.51 -2.69 17.62
N ALA A 871 -24.79 -1.46 17.19
CA ALA A 871 -25.02 -1.12 15.80
C ALA A 871 -23.99 -0.06 15.38
N THR A 872 -23.11 -0.39 14.46
CA THR A 872 -22.23 0.55 13.80
C THR A 872 -22.89 1.05 12.52
N ASN A 873 -22.70 2.34 12.20
CA ASN A 873 -23.38 3.00 11.10
C ASN A 873 -24.91 2.79 11.19
N LEU A 874 -25.48 3.24 12.30
CA LEU A 874 -26.88 2.99 12.71
C LEU A 874 -27.91 3.33 11.61
N PHE A 875 -27.66 4.40 10.85
CA PHE A 875 -28.57 4.86 9.79
C PHE A 875 -28.25 4.30 8.41
N ASN A 876 -27.27 3.40 8.29
CA ASN A 876 -26.86 2.73 7.05
C ASN A 876 -26.46 3.71 5.94
N GLN A 877 -25.68 4.71 6.25
CA GLN A 877 -25.03 5.51 5.23
C GLN A 877 -23.95 4.65 4.56
N GLU A 878 -24.12 4.35 3.31
CA GLU A 878 -23.08 3.65 2.55
C GLU A 878 -21.88 4.57 2.33
N TYR A 879 -20.68 4.05 2.58
CA TYR A 879 -19.42 4.79 2.41
C TYR A 879 -18.28 3.86 2.05
N ARG A 880 -17.21 4.41 1.51
CA ARG A 880 -15.94 3.72 1.29
C ARG A 880 -14.85 4.36 2.14
N SER A 881 -13.88 3.58 2.59
CA SER A 881 -12.71 4.13 3.29
C SER A 881 -11.74 4.82 2.32
N PHE A 882 -11.68 4.33 1.07
CA PHE A 882 -10.94 4.89 -0.06
C PHE A 882 -11.63 4.54 -1.38
N PRO A 883 -11.30 5.23 -2.49
CA PRO A 883 -11.66 4.77 -3.82
C PRO A 883 -11.18 3.34 -4.05
N GLY A 884 -11.98 2.51 -4.68
CA GLY A 884 -11.64 1.12 -4.96
C GLY A 884 -11.76 0.14 -3.79
N MET A 885 -12.17 0.58 -2.61
CA MET A 885 -12.48 -0.30 -1.48
C MET A 885 -13.96 -0.68 -1.44
N PRO A 886 -14.30 -1.75 -0.69
CA PRO A 886 -15.69 -2.17 -0.60
C PRO A 886 -16.59 -1.10 0.01
N VAL A 887 -17.86 -1.14 -0.37
CA VAL A 887 -18.91 -0.32 0.25
C VAL A 887 -19.23 -0.85 1.63
N ILE A 888 -19.19 0.01 2.63
CA ILE A 888 -19.43 -0.32 4.02
C ILE A 888 -20.80 0.22 4.43
N GLY A 889 -21.68 -0.68 4.84
CA GLY A 889 -22.99 -0.40 5.38
C GLY A 889 -23.08 -0.60 6.90
N ARG A 890 -24.33 -0.63 7.39
CA ARG A 890 -24.63 -0.89 8.80
C ARG A 890 -24.26 -2.32 9.20
N ARG A 891 -23.62 -2.46 10.37
CA ARG A 891 -23.35 -3.74 11.01
C ARG A 891 -23.97 -3.81 12.40
N VAL A 892 -24.60 -4.93 12.73
CA VAL A 892 -25.20 -5.18 14.04
C VAL A 892 -24.58 -6.42 14.65
N LEU A 893 -24.09 -6.29 15.89
CA LEU A 893 -23.51 -7.39 16.66
C LEU A 893 -24.20 -7.52 18.00
N ALA A 894 -24.51 -8.74 18.40
CA ALA A 894 -24.96 -9.09 19.73
C ALA A 894 -23.89 -9.94 20.43
N VAL A 895 -23.54 -9.55 21.64
CA VAL A 895 -22.49 -10.21 22.43
C VAL A 895 -23.04 -10.59 23.79
N ALA A 896 -22.80 -11.84 24.19
CA ALA A 896 -23.11 -12.35 25.54
C ALA A 896 -21.80 -12.69 26.25
N THR A 897 -21.53 -12.10 27.39
CA THR A 897 -20.32 -12.29 28.19
C THR A 897 -20.64 -12.91 29.54
N PHE A 898 -19.89 -13.93 29.92
CA PHE A 898 -19.97 -14.63 31.19
C PHE A 898 -18.63 -14.55 31.92
N ASN A 899 -18.63 -14.02 33.14
CA ASN A 899 -17.47 -13.93 34.02
C ASN A 899 -17.67 -14.84 35.24
N PHE A 900 -16.69 -15.71 35.51
CA PHE A 900 -16.74 -16.69 36.60
C PHE A 900 -15.58 -16.51 37.57
#